data_841679af4cf8cb4eb0e0f0c8c86d88ed
#
_entry.id   841679af4cf8cb4eb0e0f0c8c86d88ed
#
_cell.length_a   1.000
_cell.length_b   1.000
_cell.length_c   1.000
_cell.angle_alpha   90.00
_cell.angle_beta   90.00
_cell.angle_gamma   90.00
#
_symmetry.space_group_name_H-M   'P 1'
#
loop_
_entity.id
_entity.type
_entity.pdbx_description
1 polymer ?
#
loop_
_entity_poly.entity_id
_entity_poly.type
_entity_poly.pdbx_seq_one_letter_code
_entity_poly.pdbx_strand_id
1 'polypeptide(L)'
;MLLTRYTANLPLLAVDCVIMIQIANFERVFIVKVNQFSLIQTDDATRRHELKALHLLMDGDENLSASQLLLALLLRTHLETTSDAGRAAWLKSLLATPTTNAYDWFKEDEQPTDAVFYLLAFQLLDFEVAVDFPLEYPLLGIKRSNLPHHYHEEWDQAAVIDSFYLLLLTRTKNGISLLDKLTSQGMLTWTYHLPASQKPIFFNGKPVASFNPHRFIHEVVYVQTDLDTDFDGEADLVKAEVIRPADSNQGLKVPVLFTASPYNQGTNDEWGEKITHDVNVPLTHKDPDADSPAEATFPTPAQHRDIQGVGPASERFAATPSYTLNDYLATRGYAVVYSAGIGTKDSDGLQTCGSPEQTEAMKAVVEWLHGDRVAFSDRTSNQSVVADWSNGHVAMTGRSYLGTLATAVATTGVAGLDAIISEAAISSWYDYYREGGLVVAPGGFQGEDADVLAAETFSRTKSAADYQHIESTNQKYLQQMTAAQDRASGNYNDFWAQRNYHPHFSGIKAAVMMVHGLNDTNVKPVHVKALDDYLKAADHPAHLILHQGQHIYINAFASLDFSEMVNLWLADKLWGVKNDADQVLPRVLFEDNRQEDNWQVAQAWDGRMNFTYHVADHQLVKGAATSASPITFNDHQADATYQDWCAHPAKWQTALLNDDGQFSAHFATEVMAGDLVLRGTPQLTVDVATNLDHGLLSAYLVDRGTARRLTKNPVLLGKNAIPLGYQWKYDDLREFKLEKEPSDYHVISYGHLNLQNRHSLAKPDDYQPNQTVTLTLPLQPVYHHLEDGHQLELILFATDYLMTVRGNEKATYTIDPATVELRLPADFA
;
A
#
# COMPACT_ATOMS: atom_id res chain seq x y z
N MET A 1 -71.98 -3.79 16.77
CA MET A 1 -71.64 -5.00 17.56
C MET A 1 -70.57 -5.81 16.76
N LEU A 2 -69.40 -5.22 16.51
CA LEU A 2 -68.25 -5.81 15.78
C LEU A 2 -66.95 -5.02 16.00
N LEU A 3 -66.75 -4.55 17.26
CA LEU A 3 -65.60 -3.69 17.62
C LEU A 3 -64.96 -4.11 18.95
N THR A 4 -65.11 -5.38 19.37
CA THR A 4 -64.62 -5.85 20.68
C THR A 4 -63.91 -7.21 20.61
N ARG A 5 -63.14 -7.51 19.53
CA ARG A 5 -62.29 -8.73 19.47
C ARG A 5 -60.91 -8.53 18.84
N TYR A 6 -60.34 -7.33 18.89
CA TYR A 6 -58.98 -7.06 18.36
C TYR A 6 -58.07 -6.29 19.31
N THR A 7 -58.33 -6.36 20.64
CA THR A 7 -57.52 -5.60 21.61
C THR A 7 -56.59 -6.46 22.46
N ALA A 8 -56.33 -7.74 22.11
CA ALA A 8 -55.45 -8.59 22.90
C ALA A 8 -54.07 -8.86 22.32
N ASN A 9 -53.73 -8.37 21.10
CA ASN A 9 -52.43 -8.57 20.46
C ASN A 9 -51.69 -7.25 20.07
N LEU A 10 -52.16 -6.08 20.52
CA LEU A 10 -51.52 -4.81 20.23
C LEU A 10 -50.23 -4.50 21.03
N PRO A 11 -49.92 -5.09 22.19
CA PRO A 11 -48.66 -4.76 22.86
C PRO A 11 -47.44 -5.35 22.18
N LEU A 12 -47.50 -6.55 21.62
CA LEU A 12 -46.35 -7.18 20.93
C LEU A 12 -46.03 -6.53 19.58
N LEU A 13 -47.06 -6.26 18.78
CA LEU A 13 -46.87 -5.58 17.47
C LEU A 13 -46.41 -4.11 17.66
N ALA A 14 -46.82 -3.41 18.69
CA ALA A 14 -46.37 -2.04 18.97
C ALA A 14 -44.94 -2.02 19.49
N VAL A 15 -44.48 -2.99 20.24
CA VAL A 15 -43.09 -3.13 20.68
C VAL A 15 -42.19 -3.48 19.51
N ASP A 16 -42.62 -4.43 18.66
CA ASP A 16 -41.85 -4.77 17.43
C ASP A 16 -41.79 -3.58 16.45
N CYS A 17 -42.85 -2.80 16.26
CA CYS A 17 -42.85 -1.59 15.49
C CYS A 17 -41.95 -0.49 16.06
N VAL A 18 -41.94 -0.28 17.37
CA VAL A 18 -41.07 0.70 18.02
C VAL A 18 -39.60 0.26 17.91
N ILE A 19 -39.34 -1.03 18.11
CA ILE A 19 -38.00 -1.61 17.92
C ILE A 19 -37.58 -1.47 16.45
N MET A 20 -38.46 -1.76 15.49
CA MET A 20 -38.17 -1.59 14.05
C MET A 20 -37.95 -0.13 13.65
N ILE A 21 -38.70 0.80 14.22
CA ILE A 21 -38.52 2.25 14.00
C ILE A 21 -37.22 2.75 14.65
N GLN A 22 -36.90 2.27 15.86
CA GLN A 22 -35.62 2.59 16.51
C GLN A 22 -34.46 1.99 15.77
N ILE A 23 -34.55 0.75 15.30
CA ILE A 23 -33.55 0.09 14.42
C ILE A 23 -33.40 0.86 13.10
N ALA A 24 -34.50 1.25 12.44
CA ALA A 24 -34.48 2.04 11.21
C ALA A 24 -33.92 3.46 11.38
N ASN A 25 -34.14 4.09 12.53
CA ASN A 25 -33.51 5.37 12.87
C ASN A 25 -32.02 5.21 13.19
N PHE A 26 -31.62 4.07 13.75
CA PHE A 26 -30.24 3.74 14.03
C PHE A 26 -29.48 3.32 12.75
N GLU A 27 -30.16 2.88 11.69
CA GLU A 27 -29.57 2.63 10.36
C GLU A 27 -28.95 3.90 9.73
N ARG A 28 -29.25 5.08 10.25
CA ARG A 28 -28.65 6.35 9.82
C ARG A 28 -27.40 6.76 10.61
N VAL A 29 -27.04 6.00 11.64
CA VAL A 29 -25.81 6.26 12.43
C VAL A 29 -24.63 5.62 11.69
N PHE A 30 -23.68 6.42 11.27
CA PHE A 30 -22.44 5.97 10.65
C PHE A 30 -21.55 5.31 11.71
N ILE A 31 -21.59 3.99 11.78
CA ILE A 31 -20.64 3.20 12.57
C ILE A 31 -19.47 2.87 11.66
N VAL A 32 -18.25 3.23 12.06
CA VAL A 32 -17.02 2.76 11.40
C VAL A 32 -17.01 1.23 11.50
N LYS A 33 -16.92 0.56 10.36
CA LYS A 33 -16.68 -0.88 10.32
C LYS A 33 -15.20 -1.14 10.55
N VAL A 34 -14.91 -2.03 11.46
CA VAL A 34 -13.54 -2.45 11.77
C VAL A 34 -13.28 -3.81 11.15
N ASN A 35 -12.20 -3.92 10.38
CA ASN A 35 -11.78 -5.18 9.80
C ASN A 35 -10.43 -5.56 10.41
N GLN A 36 -10.40 -6.67 11.15
CA GLN A 36 -9.23 -7.17 11.84
C GLN A 36 -8.88 -8.56 11.35
N PHE A 37 -7.70 -8.70 10.79
CA PHE A 37 -7.20 -9.94 10.22
C PHE A 37 -5.98 -10.49 10.97
N SER A 38 -5.43 -9.75 11.92
CA SER A 38 -4.21 -10.10 12.66
C SER A 38 -4.46 -10.85 13.97
N LEU A 39 -5.61 -11.51 14.12
CA LEU A 39 -5.99 -12.23 15.35
C LEU A 39 -5.76 -13.72 15.21
N ILE A 40 -4.89 -14.30 16.06
CA ILE A 40 -4.70 -15.74 16.12
C ILE A 40 -5.58 -16.38 17.20
N GLN A 41 -6.00 -17.61 16.95
CA GLN A 41 -6.72 -18.40 17.97
C GLN A 41 -5.74 -18.89 19.02
N THR A 42 -6.12 -18.74 20.30
CA THR A 42 -5.32 -19.14 21.45
C THR A 42 -6.14 -19.98 22.41
N ASP A 43 -5.51 -20.89 23.15
CA ASP A 43 -6.15 -21.64 24.22
C ASP A 43 -6.15 -20.85 25.55
N ASP A 44 -6.90 -21.33 26.55
CA ASP A 44 -7.01 -20.66 27.85
C ASP A 44 -5.65 -20.59 28.59
N ALA A 45 -4.80 -21.61 28.44
CA ALA A 45 -3.48 -21.61 29.07
C ALA A 45 -2.58 -20.51 28.51
N THR A 46 -2.57 -20.35 27.20
CA THR A 46 -1.82 -19.28 26.49
C THR A 46 -2.34 -17.90 26.91
N ARG A 47 -3.68 -17.69 26.89
CA ARG A 47 -4.28 -16.42 27.31
C ARG A 47 -3.91 -16.04 28.74
N ARG A 48 -4.00 -16.99 29.67
CA ARG A 48 -3.59 -16.76 31.08
C ARG A 48 -2.10 -16.45 31.19
N HIS A 49 -1.27 -17.16 30.46
CA HIS A 49 0.18 -16.91 30.45
C HIS A 49 0.51 -15.51 29.97
N GLU A 50 -0.05 -15.10 28.83
CA GLU A 50 0.21 -13.79 28.21
C GLU A 50 -0.38 -12.64 29.05
N LEU A 51 -1.56 -12.80 29.63
CA LEU A 51 -2.12 -11.80 30.55
C LEU A 51 -1.31 -11.67 31.84
N LYS A 52 -0.71 -12.77 32.36
CA LYS A 52 0.24 -12.70 33.46
C LYS A 52 1.53 -12.00 33.08
N ALA A 53 2.05 -12.24 31.87
CA ALA A 53 3.22 -11.57 31.34
C ALA A 53 3.02 -10.05 31.23
N LEU A 54 1.79 -9.58 31.00
CA LEU A 54 1.43 -8.15 30.97
C LEU A 54 1.01 -7.60 32.36
N HIS A 55 1.11 -8.37 33.44
CA HIS A 55 0.68 -8.04 34.81
C HIS A 55 -0.83 -7.73 34.90
N LEU A 56 -1.63 -8.28 33.98
CA LEU A 56 -3.10 -8.17 34.00
C LEU A 56 -3.74 -9.30 34.80
N LEU A 57 -3.14 -10.50 34.84
CA LEU A 57 -3.48 -11.56 35.77
C LEU A 57 -2.40 -11.69 36.84
N MET A 58 -2.80 -11.91 38.08
CA MET A 58 -1.90 -12.07 39.24
C MET A 58 -2.18 -13.38 39.97
N ASP A 59 -1.22 -13.84 40.75
CA ASP A 59 -1.42 -15.01 41.62
C ASP A 59 -2.50 -14.69 42.66
N GLY A 60 -3.44 -15.60 42.82
CA GLY A 60 -4.61 -15.43 43.67
C GLY A 60 -5.91 -15.07 42.94
N ASP A 61 -5.82 -14.59 41.68
CA ASP A 61 -7.00 -14.26 40.88
C ASP A 61 -7.89 -15.49 40.61
N GLU A 62 -7.35 -16.70 40.68
CA GLU A 62 -8.09 -17.95 40.53
C GLU A 62 -9.13 -18.17 41.65
N ASN A 63 -9.06 -17.39 42.72
CA ASN A 63 -10.03 -17.46 43.85
C ASN A 63 -11.16 -16.41 43.72
N LEU A 64 -11.13 -15.54 42.72
CA LEU A 64 -12.13 -14.49 42.49
C LEU A 64 -13.40 -15.06 41.83
N SER A 65 -14.57 -14.48 42.10
CA SER A 65 -15.74 -14.68 41.23
C SER A 65 -15.48 -14.11 39.82
N ALA A 66 -16.30 -14.48 38.82
CA ALA A 66 -16.20 -13.92 37.49
C ALA A 66 -16.39 -12.39 37.51
N SER A 67 -17.31 -11.87 38.30
CA SER A 67 -17.52 -10.43 38.49
C SER A 67 -16.31 -9.75 39.12
N GLN A 68 -15.76 -10.33 40.19
CA GLN A 68 -14.57 -9.79 40.86
C GLN A 68 -13.32 -9.82 39.96
N LEU A 69 -13.17 -10.88 39.14
CA LEU A 69 -12.08 -10.96 38.16
C LEU A 69 -12.24 -9.88 37.07
N LEU A 70 -13.43 -9.71 36.52
CA LEU A 70 -13.70 -8.65 35.56
C LEU A 70 -13.37 -7.27 36.11
N LEU A 71 -13.83 -6.98 37.35
CA LEU A 71 -13.50 -5.73 38.03
C LEU A 71 -11.98 -5.55 38.21
N ALA A 72 -11.28 -6.61 38.63
CA ALA A 72 -9.81 -6.54 38.81
C ALA A 72 -9.10 -6.21 37.52
N LEU A 73 -9.49 -6.84 36.39
CA LEU A 73 -8.91 -6.57 35.07
C LEU A 73 -9.19 -5.14 34.60
N LEU A 74 -10.44 -4.66 34.78
CA LEU A 74 -10.78 -3.27 34.44
C LEU A 74 -9.96 -2.26 35.27
N LEU A 75 -9.80 -2.48 36.56
CA LEU A 75 -9.03 -1.57 37.43
C LEU A 75 -7.52 -1.59 37.10
N ARG A 76 -6.97 -2.69 36.60
CA ARG A 76 -5.58 -2.80 36.17
C ARG A 76 -5.30 -2.11 34.84
N THR A 77 -6.32 -1.92 34.01
CA THR A 77 -6.21 -1.15 32.76
C THR A 77 -6.49 0.34 32.93
N HIS A 78 -7.06 0.77 34.08
CA HIS A 78 -7.28 2.17 34.34
C HIS A 78 -6.05 2.83 34.98
N LEU A 79 -5.28 3.55 34.16
CA LEU A 79 -3.95 4.09 34.54
C LEU A 79 -4.01 5.52 35.13
N GLU A 80 -5.13 6.21 35.02
CA GLU A 80 -5.23 7.64 35.35
C GLU A 80 -5.23 7.93 36.85
N THR A 81 -5.63 6.95 37.69
CA THR A 81 -5.64 7.11 39.14
C THR A 81 -5.30 5.83 39.89
N THR A 82 -4.56 5.97 40.97
CA THR A 82 -4.25 4.88 41.91
C THR A 82 -5.10 4.95 43.21
N SER A 83 -5.88 6.02 43.41
CA SER A 83 -6.68 6.18 44.60
C SER A 83 -8.03 5.43 44.49
N ASP A 84 -8.51 4.85 45.55
CA ASP A 84 -9.80 4.16 45.58
C ASP A 84 -10.98 5.11 45.25
N ALA A 85 -10.91 6.38 45.68
CA ALA A 85 -11.92 7.37 45.34
C ALA A 85 -11.93 7.69 43.84
N GLY A 86 -10.77 7.81 43.20
CA GLY A 86 -10.64 8.03 41.76
C GLY A 86 -11.14 6.84 40.95
N ARG A 87 -10.76 5.62 41.35
CA ARG A 87 -11.24 4.37 40.73
C ARG A 87 -12.78 4.24 40.86
N ALA A 88 -13.34 4.54 42.03
CA ALA A 88 -14.77 4.57 42.22
C ALA A 88 -15.48 5.63 41.36
N ALA A 89 -14.89 6.81 41.21
CA ALA A 89 -15.42 7.87 40.33
C ALA A 89 -15.38 7.43 38.84
N TRP A 90 -14.32 6.81 38.41
CA TRP A 90 -14.21 6.27 37.03
C TRP A 90 -15.27 5.17 36.79
N LEU A 91 -15.41 4.18 37.68
CA LEU A 91 -16.45 3.14 37.55
C LEU A 91 -17.85 3.73 37.51
N LYS A 92 -18.11 4.84 38.24
CA LYS A 92 -19.40 5.54 38.19
C LYS A 92 -19.68 6.26 36.88
N SER A 93 -18.62 6.55 36.10
CA SER A 93 -18.75 7.16 34.76
C SER A 93 -19.05 6.14 33.67
N LEU A 94 -18.89 4.84 33.93
CA LEU A 94 -19.17 3.75 33.01
C LEU A 94 -20.55 3.14 33.32
N LEU A 95 -21.28 2.72 32.29
CA LEU A 95 -22.53 1.97 32.41
C LEU A 95 -22.27 0.48 32.25
N ALA A 96 -22.71 -0.33 33.19
CA ALA A 96 -22.75 -1.78 33.10
C ALA A 96 -24.09 -2.27 32.53
N THR A 97 -25.18 -1.57 32.80
CA THR A 97 -26.50 -1.76 32.17
C THR A 97 -27.05 -0.42 31.71
N PRO A 98 -28.12 -0.37 30.93
CA PRO A 98 -28.76 0.89 30.53
C PRO A 98 -29.12 1.85 31.67
N THR A 99 -29.27 1.32 32.86
CA THR A 99 -29.76 2.06 34.04
C THR A 99 -28.82 2.02 35.23
N THR A 100 -27.75 1.20 35.20
CA THR A 100 -26.87 0.99 36.35
C THR A 100 -25.41 1.25 35.94
N ASN A 101 -24.69 2.12 36.67
CA ASN A 101 -23.27 2.33 36.45
C ASN A 101 -22.44 1.13 36.94
N ALA A 102 -21.21 1.02 36.45
CA ALA A 102 -20.33 -0.12 36.75
C ALA A 102 -20.01 -0.21 38.25
N TYR A 103 -19.82 0.90 38.96
CA TYR A 103 -19.49 0.88 40.37
C TYR A 103 -20.63 0.23 41.24
N ASP A 104 -21.87 0.61 40.99
CA ASP A 104 -23.01 0.06 41.73
C ASP A 104 -23.29 -1.40 41.31
N TRP A 105 -23.12 -1.71 40.02
CA TRP A 105 -23.28 -3.07 39.50
C TRP A 105 -22.27 -4.06 40.12
N PHE A 106 -20.97 -3.73 40.19
CA PHE A 106 -19.95 -4.61 40.80
C PHE A 106 -20.10 -4.80 42.31
N LYS A 107 -20.78 -3.88 43.02
CA LYS A 107 -21.07 -4.05 44.44
C LYS A 107 -22.03 -5.20 44.75
N GLU A 108 -22.92 -5.49 43.82
CA GLU A 108 -23.93 -6.54 44.01
C GLU A 108 -23.33 -7.92 43.68
N ASP A 109 -22.09 -8.00 43.20
CA ASP A 109 -21.36 -9.23 42.72
C ASP A 109 -22.23 -10.09 41.78
N GLU A 110 -22.98 -9.40 40.88
CA GLU A 110 -23.83 -10.03 39.88
C GLU A 110 -22.97 -10.76 38.84
N GLN A 111 -23.50 -11.87 38.30
CA GLN A 111 -22.84 -12.62 37.23
C GLN A 111 -22.75 -11.77 35.94
N PRO A 112 -21.61 -11.63 35.33
CA PRO A 112 -21.48 -10.94 34.04
C PRO A 112 -22.34 -11.60 32.96
N THR A 113 -22.73 -10.84 31.96
CA THR A 113 -23.42 -11.28 30.75
C THR A 113 -22.78 -10.64 29.53
N ASP A 114 -23.02 -11.19 28.33
CA ASP A 114 -22.56 -10.57 27.09
C ASP A 114 -23.00 -9.08 27.01
N ALA A 115 -24.21 -8.76 27.37
CA ALA A 115 -24.73 -7.39 27.32
C ALA A 115 -23.94 -6.43 28.24
N VAL A 116 -23.65 -6.86 29.48
CA VAL A 116 -22.84 -6.10 30.44
C VAL A 116 -21.42 -5.92 29.95
N PHE A 117 -20.80 -7.03 29.53
CA PHE A 117 -19.41 -6.98 29.07
C PHE A 117 -19.24 -6.07 27.84
N TYR A 118 -20.06 -6.24 26.80
CA TYR A 118 -19.94 -5.45 25.58
C TYR A 118 -20.38 -3.99 25.76
N LEU A 119 -21.28 -3.69 26.69
CA LEU A 119 -21.57 -2.31 27.04
C LEU A 119 -20.35 -1.61 27.67
N LEU A 120 -19.65 -2.30 28.57
CA LEU A 120 -18.39 -1.80 29.14
C LEU A 120 -17.30 -1.70 28.06
N ALA A 121 -17.17 -2.74 27.21
CA ALA A 121 -16.19 -2.81 26.14
C ALA A 121 -16.30 -1.62 25.17
N PHE A 122 -17.50 -1.27 24.68
CA PHE A 122 -17.67 -0.11 23.80
C PHE A 122 -17.15 1.19 24.42
N GLN A 123 -17.41 1.42 25.70
CA GLN A 123 -16.95 2.63 26.38
C GLN A 123 -15.43 2.64 26.55
N LEU A 124 -14.78 1.50 26.77
CA LEU A 124 -13.31 1.37 26.83
C LEU A 124 -12.65 1.56 25.46
N LEU A 125 -13.37 1.20 24.39
CA LEU A 125 -12.94 1.33 23.00
C LEU A 125 -13.23 2.73 22.40
N ASP A 126 -13.66 3.69 23.22
CA ASP A 126 -14.00 5.08 22.86
C ASP A 126 -15.20 5.22 21.92
N PHE A 127 -16.07 4.24 21.82
CA PHE A 127 -17.33 4.37 21.12
C PHE A 127 -18.35 5.13 21.95
N GLU A 128 -19.12 6.01 21.32
CA GLU A 128 -20.04 6.92 22.01
C GLU A 128 -21.46 6.40 21.98
N VAL A 129 -22.09 6.40 23.17
CA VAL A 129 -23.51 6.03 23.34
C VAL A 129 -24.42 6.93 22.48
N ALA A 130 -25.42 6.34 21.84
CA ALA A 130 -26.36 6.99 20.94
C ALA A 130 -25.77 7.63 19.68
N VAL A 131 -24.44 7.57 19.51
CA VAL A 131 -23.71 7.95 18.30
C VAL A 131 -23.27 6.69 17.55
N ASP A 132 -22.51 5.83 18.21
CA ASP A 132 -21.92 4.63 17.60
C ASP A 132 -22.73 3.36 17.94
N PHE A 133 -23.41 3.32 19.07
CA PHE A 133 -24.23 2.16 19.47
C PHE A 133 -25.44 2.55 20.33
N PRO A 134 -26.55 1.78 20.29
CA PRO A 134 -27.69 1.98 21.16
C PRO A 134 -27.43 1.37 22.53
N LEU A 135 -27.74 2.13 23.58
CA LEU A 135 -27.51 1.73 24.96
C LEU A 135 -28.27 0.43 25.36
N GLU A 136 -29.51 0.31 24.88
CA GLU A 136 -30.38 -0.82 25.15
C GLU A 136 -30.00 -2.12 24.41
N TYR A 137 -29.21 -1.99 23.31
CA TYR A 137 -28.87 -3.09 22.43
C TYR A 137 -27.38 -3.09 22.05
N PRO A 138 -26.45 -3.20 23.01
CA PRO A 138 -25.02 -3.13 22.72
C PRO A 138 -24.56 -4.22 21.73
N LEU A 139 -25.15 -5.41 21.76
CA LEU A 139 -24.83 -6.50 20.85
C LEU A 139 -25.19 -6.20 19.38
N LEU A 140 -26.15 -5.31 19.12
CA LEU A 140 -26.42 -4.82 17.77
C LEU A 140 -25.28 -3.93 17.27
N GLY A 141 -24.72 -3.10 18.16
CA GLY A 141 -23.54 -2.30 17.86
C GLY A 141 -22.34 -3.17 17.45
N ILE A 142 -22.03 -4.23 18.19
CA ILE A 142 -20.96 -5.19 17.89
C ILE A 142 -21.10 -5.76 16.47
N LYS A 143 -22.30 -6.24 16.11
CA LYS A 143 -22.55 -6.81 14.77
C LYS A 143 -22.39 -5.78 13.66
N ARG A 144 -22.80 -4.53 13.88
CA ARG A 144 -22.72 -3.47 12.88
C ARG A 144 -21.32 -2.92 12.67
N SER A 145 -20.54 -2.82 13.75
CA SER A 145 -19.16 -2.36 13.71
C SER A 145 -18.18 -3.45 13.27
N ASN A 146 -18.65 -4.70 13.08
CA ASN A 146 -17.83 -5.85 12.77
C ASN A 146 -16.68 -6.11 13.77
N LEU A 147 -16.86 -5.69 15.03
CA LEU A 147 -15.85 -5.90 16.06
C LEU A 147 -15.73 -7.39 16.40
N PRO A 148 -14.51 -7.88 16.66
CA PRO A 148 -14.28 -9.23 17.16
C PRO A 148 -15.04 -9.46 18.47
N HIS A 149 -15.74 -10.60 18.59
CA HIS A 149 -16.53 -10.90 19.77
C HIS A 149 -16.73 -12.40 19.95
N HIS A 150 -16.88 -12.81 21.21
CA HIS A 150 -17.31 -14.15 21.60
C HIS A 150 -18.59 -14.03 22.44
N TYR A 151 -19.49 -14.99 22.29
CA TYR A 151 -20.68 -15.09 23.13
C TYR A 151 -20.56 -16.29 24.10
N HIS A 152 -20.96 -16.09 25.36
CA HIS A 152 -20.87 -17.11 26.40
C HIS A 152 -22.25 -17.37 27.01
N GLU A 153 -22.64 -18.63 27.06
CA GLU A 153 -23.87 -19.04 27.74
C GLU A 153 -23.75 -18.88 29.28
N GLU A 154 -22.53 -19.17 29.78
CA GLU A 154 -22.19 -18.99 31.20
C GLU A 154 -20.92 -18.12 31.30
N TRP A 155 -20.98 -17.16 32.23
CA TRP A 155 -19.86 -16.24 32.47
C TRP A 155 -19.03 -16.69 33.66
N ASP A 156 -18.18 -17.70 33.50
CA ASP A 156 -17.18 -18.09 34.48
C ASP A 156 -15.87 -17.32 34.31
N GLN A 157 -14.82 -17.67 35.05
CA GLN A 157 -13.51 -17.03 34.91
C GLN A 157 -12.90 -17.24 33.51
N ALA A 158 -13.11 -18.39 32.86
CA ALA A 158 -12.59 -18.66 31.53
C ALA A 158 -13.25 -17.76 30.49
N ALA A 159 -14.56 -17.53 30.58
CA ALA A 159 -15.29 -16.58 29.73
C ALA A 159 -14.81 -15.14 29.92
N VAL A 160 -14.58 -14.70 31.18
CA VAL A 160 -14.00 -13.38 31.46
C VAL A 160 -12.62 -13.21 30.84
N ILE A 161 -11.73 -14.20 30.98
CA ILE A 161 -10.38 -14.17 30.45
C ILE A 161 -10.40 -14.16 28.92
N ASP A 162 -11.22 -15.00 28.29
CA ASP A 162 -11.38 -15.08 26.86
C ASP A 162 -11.84 -13.74 26.28
N SER A 163 -12.92 -13.21 26.80
CA SER A 163 -13.50 -11.94 26.34
C SER A 163 -12.58 -10.75 26.61
N PHE A 164 -11.93 -10.69 27.77
CA PHE A 164 -11.03 -9.58 28.11
C PHE A 164 -9.74 -9.62 27.29
N TYR A 165 -9.20 -10.82 27.02
CA TYR A 165 -8.06 -11.01 26.14
C TYR A 165 -8.38 -10.51 24.73
N LEU A 166 -9.54 -10.87 24.18
CA LEU A 166 -10.02 -10.39 22.89
C LEU A 166 -10.25 -8.87 22.89
N LEU A 167 -10.78 -8.31 23.98
CA LEU A 167 -10.99 -6.87 24.12
C LEU A 167 -9.68 -6.07 24.01
N LEU A 168 -8.57 -6.56 24.59
CA LEU A 168 -7.26 -5.91 24.48
C LEU A 168 -6.76 -5.85 23.03
N LEU A 169 -7.13 -6.83 22.21
CA LEU A 169 -6.78 -6.91 20.80
C LEU A 169 -7.75 -6.14 19.90
N THR A 170 -8.93 -5.79 20.42
CA THR A 170 -9.98 -5.12 19.65
C THR A 170 -9.62 -3.66 19.40
N ARG A 171 -9.83 -3.18 18.17
CA ARG A 171 -9.55 -1.79 17.79
C ARG A 171 -10.53 -0.82 18.40
N THR A 172 -10.00 0.27 18.90
CA THR A 172 -10.76 1.44 19.36
C THR A 172 -11.34 2.21 18.17
N LYS A 173 -12.27 3.11 18.42
CA LYS A 173 -12.79 4.06 17.42
C LYS A 173 -11.68 4.83 16.70
N ASN A 174 -10.53 5.03 17.35
CA ASN A 174 -9.36 5.72 16.79
C ASN A 174 -8.41 4.79 16.01
N GLY A 175 -8.82 3.57 15.68
CA GLY A 175 -8.10 2.70 14.77
C GLY A 175 -6.81 2.08 15.32
N ILE A 176 -6.65 1.95 16.64
CA ILE A 176 -5.59 1.19 17.32
C ILE A 176 -6.20 0.19 18.28
N SER A 177 -5.51 -0.91 18.60
CA SER A 177 -5.98 -1.84 19.61
C SER A 177 -6.09 -1.19 20.99
N LEU A 178 -6.96 -1.73 21.84
CA LEU A 178 -7.03 -1.26 23.23
C LEU A 178 -5.67 -1.42 23.93
N LEU A 179 -4.94 -2.50 23.67
CA LEU A 179 -3.61 -2.72 24.22
C LEU A 179 -2.61 -1.62 23.78
N ASP A 180 -2.63 -1.21 22.52
CA ASP A 180 -1.77 -0.12 22.02
C ASP A 180 -2.18 1.24 22.60
N LYS A 181 -3.49 1.49 22.78
CA LYS A 181 -3.99 2.66 23.49
C LYS A 181 -3.45 2.71 24.92
N LEU A 182 -3.61 1.63 25.69
CA LEU A 182 -3.11 1.53 27.06
C LEU A 182 -1.58 1.64 27.13
N THR A 183 -0.87 1.03 26.16
CA THR A 183 0.58 1.15 26.05
C THR A 183 1.01 2.59 25.81
N SER A 184 0.31 3.34 24.95
CA SER A 184 0.57 4.76 24.72
C SER A 184 0.34 5.64 25.95
N GLN A 185 -0.50 5.18 26.88
CA GLN A 185 -0.74 5.80 28.19
C GLN A 185 0.26 5.38 29.27
N GLY A 186 1.20 4.48 28.95
CA GLY A 186 2.29 4.07 29.81
C GLY A 186 2.14 2.71 30.51
N MET A 187 1.13 1.92 30.15
CA MET A 187 0.87 0.61 30.78
C MET A 187 2.12 -0.30 30.78
N LEU A 188 2.91 -0.28 29.72
CA LEU A 188 4.08 -1.16 29.59
C LEU A 188 5.41 -0.47 29.92
N THR A 189 5.44 0.71 30.51
CA THR A 189 6.69 1.43 30.84
C THR A 189 7.60 0.68 31.83
N TRP A 190 7.04 -0.17 32.68
CA TRP A 190 7.79 -1.05 33.57
C TRP A 190 8.70 -2.03 32.81
N THR A 191 8.32 -2.42 31.58
CA THR A 191 9.13 -3.32 30.74
C THR A 191 10.46 -2.68 30.32
N TYR A 192 10.56 -1.34 30.34
CA TYR A 192 11.78 -0.61 29.99
C TYR A 192 12.96 -0.93 30.91
N HIS A 193 12.67 -1.48 32.09
CA HIS A 193 13.66 -1.87 33.09
C HIS A 193 13.94 -3.38 33.12
N LEU A 194 13.26 -4.16 32.29
CA LEU A 194 13.52 -5.60 32.18
C LEU A 194 14.90 -5.86 31.57
N PRO A 195 15.57 -6.95 32.01
CA PRO A 195 16.74 -7.44 31.32
C PRO A 195 16.46 -7.74 29.85
N ALA A 196 17.44 -7.52 28.99
CA ALA A 196 17.34 -7.80 27.55
C ALA A 196 16.92 -9.26 27.25
N SER A 197 17.32 -10.22 28.10
CA SER A 197 16.95 -11.63 27.97
C SER A 197 15.45 -11.94 28.20
N GLN A 198 14.67 -10.97 28.70
CA GLN A 198 13.23 -11.12 28.93
C GLN A 198 12.40 -10.36 27.85
N LYS A 199 13.05 -9.89 26.80
CA LYS A 199 12.45 -9.16 25.68
C LYS A 199 12.69 -9.88 24.36
N PRO A 200 11.82 -9.70 23.37
CA PRO A 200 10.53 -8.99 23.42
C PRO A 200 9.46 -9.76 24.22
N ILE A 201 8.42 -9.05 24.66
CA ILE A 201 7.20 -9.67 25.19
C ILE A 201 6.23 -9.88 24.04
N PHE A 202 5.67 -11.09 23.94
CA PHE A 202 4.69 -11.42 22.92
C PHE A 202 3.27 -11.45 23.49
N PHE A 203 2.29 -11.03 22.69
CA PHE A 203 0.87 -11.10 22.97
C PHE A 203 0.11 -11.40 21.68
N ASN A 204 -0.69 -12.45 21.68
CA ASN A 204 -1.38 -12.97 20.49
C ASN A 204 -0.44 -13.14 19.29
N GLY A 205 0.74 -13.74 19.52
CA GLY A 205 1.72 -14.02 18.47
C GLY A 205 2.47 -12.81 17.92
N LYS A 206 2.32 -11.63 18.53
CA LYS A 206 2.95 -10.35 18.10
C LYS A 206 3.78 -9.76 19.23
N PRO A 207 4.97 -9.17 18.96
CA PRO A 207 5.68 -8.39 19.98
C PRO A 207 4.90 -7.12 20.32
N VAL A 208 4.78 -6.81 21.63
CA VAL A 208 4.19 -5.57 22.12
C VAL A 208 5.24 -4.47 22.25
N ALA A 209 4.82 -3.19 22.32
CA ALA A 209 5.73 -2.04 22.44
C ALA A 209 6.38 -1.97 23.82
N SER A 210 7.37 -2.84 24.05
CA SER A 210 8.09 -3.03 25.32
C SER A 210 9.49 -2.42 25.36
N PHE A 211 9.92 -1.73 24.28
CA PHE A 211 11.21 -1.08 24.16
C PHE A 211 11.10 0.44 24.35
N ASN A 212 12.07 1.01 25.08
CA ASN A 212 12.08 2.45 25.36
C ASN A 212 12.59 3.27 24.16
N PRO A 213 11.72 4.00 23.44
CA PRO A 213 12.14 4.73 22.26
C PRO A 213 13.08 5.91 22.55
N HIS A 214 13.08 6.43 23.79
CA HIS A 214 13.96 7.52 24.22
C HIS A 214 15.42 7.06 24.46
N ARG A 215 15.66 5.75 24.33
CA ARG A 215 16.99 5.14 24.48
C ARG A 215 17.46 4.45 23.21
N PHE A 216 16.82 4.68 22.08
CA PHE A 216 17.30 4.16 20.81
C PHE A 216 18.69 4.68 20.49
N ILE A 217 19.52 3.82 19.95
CA ILE A 217 20.87 4.11 19.48
C ILE A 217 20.77 4.53 18.03
N HIS A 218 21.39 5.65 17.68
CA HIS A 218 21.45 6.18 16.33
C HIS A 218 22.90 6.13 15.85
N GLU A 219 23.18 5.33 14.84
CA GLU A 219 24.53 5.08 14.32
C GLU A 219 24.54 5.28 12.80
N VAL A 220 25.69 5.72 12.28
CA VAL A 220 25.97 5.76 10.85
C VAL A 220 27.08 4.77 10.55
N VAL A 221 26.92 4.02 9.46
CA VAL A 221 27.97 3.15 8.91
C VAL A 221 28.05 3.34 7.41
N TYR A 222 29.18 2.94 6.83
CA TYR A 222 29.44 3.01 5.39
C TYR A 222 29.71 1.60 4.87
N VAL A 223 28.74 1.04 4.17
CA VAL A 223 28.80 -0.32 3.64
C VAL A 223 29.56 -0.33 2.33
N GLN A 224 30.58 -1.18 2.21
CA GLN A 224 31.39 -1.33 1.00
C GLN A 224 30.64 -2.20 -0.01
N THR A 225 30.50 -1.69 -1.22
CA THR A 225 29.91 -2.42 -2.36
C THR A 225 31.01 -3.12 -3.18
N ASP A 226 30.61 -3.80 -4.27
CA ASP A 226 31.49 -4.28 -5.33
C ASP A 226 31.36 -3.40 -6.59
N LEU A 227 30.98 -2.14 -6.44
CA LEU A 227 30.70 -1.19 -7.50
C LEU A 227 31.77 -0.09 -7.53
N ASP A 228 32.00 0.47 -8.71
CA ASP A 228 32.76 1.69 -8.97
C ASP A 228 31.96 2.50 -10.00
N THR A 229 30.94 3.20 -9.52
CA THR A 229 30.00 3.91 -10.41
C THR A 229 30.41 5.36 -10.66
N ASP A 230 31.40 5.89 -9.94
CA ASP A 230 31.96 7.22 -10.19
C ASP A 230 33.35 7.20 -10.86
N PHE A 231 33.84 5.99 -11.23
CA PHE A 231 35.00 5.74 -12.04
C PHE A 231 36.33 6.19 -11.39
N ASP A 232 36.41 6.17 -10.06
CA ASP A 232 37.62 6.53 -9.32
C ASP A 232 38.55 5.34 -9.05
N GLY A 233 38.11 4.11 -9.34
CA GLY A 233 38.82 2.85 -9.17
C GLY A 233 38.72 2.24 -7.77
N GLU A 234 38.03 2.87 -6.83
CA GLU A 234 37.74 2.32 -5.52
C GLU A 234 36.30 1.74 -5.47
N ALA A 235 36.05 0.85 -4.52
CA ALA A 235 34.70 0.35 -4.28
C ALA A 235 33.81 1.41 -3.61
N ASP A 236 32.66 1.68 -4.22
CA ASP A 236 31.69 2.64 -3.68
C ASP A 236 31.26 2.29 -2.26
N LEU A 237 31.27 3.27 -1.36
CA LEU A 237 30.71 3.17 -0.02
C LEU A 237 29.30 3.76 0.01
N VAL A 238 28.35 3.03 0.57
CA VAL A 238 26.98 3.52 0.77
C VAL A 238 26.70 3.74 2.24
N LYS A 239 26.22 4.94 2.56
CA LYS A 239 25.83 5.34 3.92
C LYS A 239 24.58 4.59 4.35
N ALA A 240 24.59 4.02 5.55
CA ALA A 240 23.43 3.45 6.22
C ALA A 240 23.24 4.08 7.61
N GLU A 241 22.03 4.52 7.90
CA GLU A 241 21.60 5.11 9.17
C GLU A 241 20.82 4.07 9.95
N VAL A 242 21.30 3.72 11.16
CA VAL A 242 20.76 2.64 12.01
C VAL A 242 20.10 3.22 13.24
N ILE A 243 18.85 2.82 13.49
CA ILE A 243 18.10 3.08 14.73
C ILE A 243 17.83 1.72 15.37
N ARG A 244 18.35 1.49 16.59
CA ARG A 244 18.17 0.20 17.26
C ARG A 244 17.90 0.33 18.75
N PRO A 245 17.18 -0.63 19.36
CA PRO A 245 16.97 -0.65 20.81
C PRO A 245 18.29 -0.70 21.57
N ALA A 246 18.39 0.09 22.67
CA ALA A 246 19.58 0.05 23.54
C ALA A 246 19.82 -1.34 24.16
N ASP A 247 18.79 -2.15 24.27
CA ASP A 247 18.85 -3.53 24.75
C ASP A 247 19.76 -4.42 23.88
N SER A 248 19.94 -4.05 22.59
CA SER A 248 20.84 -4.75 21.68
C SER A 248 22.32 -4.66 22.10
N ASN A 249 22.74 -3.63 22.85
CA ASN A 249 24.06 -3.55 23.47
C ASN A 249 24.19 -4.49 24.69
N GLN A 250 23.13 -5.11 25.15
CA GLN A 250 23.12 -6.04 26.28
C GLN A 250 22.99 -7.51 25.84
N GLY A 251 23.27 -7.77 24.55
CA GLY A 251 23.31 -9.13 23.99
C GLY A 251 21.99 -9.58 23.34
N LEU A 252 20.94 -8.75 23.34
CA LEU A 252 19.74 -9.03 22.56
C LEU A 252 20.05 -8.89 21.07
N LYS A 253 19.83 -9.94 20.30
CA LYS A 253 19.89 -9.89 18.84
C LYS A 253 18.51 -9.52 18.31
N VAL A 254 18.42 -8.50 17.47
CA VAL A 254 17.16 -7.98 16.96
C VAL A 254 17.06 -8.10 15.45
N PRO A 255 15.87 -8.38 14.89
CA PRO A 255 15.68 -8.36 13.46
C PRO A 255 15.66 -6.92 12.93
N VAL A 256 15.81 -6.78 11.62
CA VAL A 256 16.01 -5.50 10.98
C VAL A 256 14.91 -5.20 9.97
N LEU A 257 14.41 -3.97 10.00
CA LEU A 257 13.61 -3.37 8.94
C LEU A 257 14.51 -2.43 8.15
N PHE A 258 14.73 -2.74 6.90
CA PHE A 258 15.53 -1.92 6.01
C PHE A 258 14.66 -1.19 5.00
N THR A 259 14.73 0.13 4.96
CA THR A 259 14.06 0.97 3.96
C THR A 259 15.12 1.68 3.11
N ALA A 260 15.24 1.24 1.88
CA ALA A 260 16.10 1.85 0.87
C ALA A 260 15.37 3.03 0.23
N SER A 261 15.92 4.25 0.26
CA SER A 261 15.24 5.43 -0.25
C SER A 261 16.21 6.48 -0.78
N PRO A 262 16.31 6.70 -2.09
CA PRO A 262 17.21 7.70 -2.65
C PRO A 262 16.85 9.13 -2.22
N TYR A 263 15.66 9.34 -1.66
CA TYR A 263 15.20 10.64 -1.16
C TYR A 263 15.72 10.99 0.24
N ASN A 264 16.19 10.01 1.03
CA ASN A 264 16.49 10.20 2.47
C ASN A 264 17.60 11.22 2.75
N GLN A 265 18.49 11.48 1.82
CA GLN A 265 19.58 12.47 1.97
C GLN A 265 19.27 13.78 1.27
N GLY A 266 18.01 14.01 0.90
CA GLY A 266 17.49 15.20 0.22
C GLY A 266 17.47 15.06 -1.29
N THR A 267 16.70 15.92 -1.93
CA THR A 267 16.47 15.97 -3.37
C THR A 267 16.93 17.27 -4.00
N ASN A 268 17.01 17.32 -5.32
CA ASN A 268 17.31 18.48 -6.14
C ASN A 268 16.16 18.76 -7.11
N ASP A 269 14.98 18.95 -6.60
CA ASP A 269 13.74 19.12 -7.38
C ASP A 269 13.88 20.21 -8.45
N GLU A 270 14.48 21.37 -8.11
CA GLU A 270 14.74 22.46 -9.08
C GLU A 270 15.65 22.04 -10.24
N TRP A 271 16.54 21.06 -10.04
CA TRP A 271 17.38 20.55 -11.11
C TRP A 271 16.58 19.61 -12.01
N GLY A 272 15.83 18.68 -11.45
CA GLY A 272 14.91 17.83 -12.20
C GLY A 272 13.95 18.67 -13.06
N GLU A 273 13.31 19.68 -12.45
CA GLU A 273 12.41 20.60 -13.17
C GLU A 273 13.08 21.25 -14.41
N LYS A 274 14.37 21.61 -14.33
CA LYS A 274 15.09 22.23 -15.44
C LYS A 274 15.36 21.29 -16.62
N ILE A 275 15.43 19.99 -16.38
CA ILE A 275 15.72 18.98 -17.43
C ILE A 275 14.48 18.14 -17.77
N THR A 276 13.33 18.44 -17.18
CA THR A 276 12.04 17.84 -17.53
C THR A 276 11.77 17.96 -19.02
N HIS A 277 11.36 16.86 -19.65
CA HIS A 277 11.16 16.77 -21.08
C HIS A 277 9.85 17.40 -21.54
N ASP A 278 9.85 18.03 -22.72
CA ASP A 278 8.60 18.50 -23.34
C ASP A 278 7.73 17.31 -23.74
N VAL A 279 6.48 17.36 -23.36
CA VAL A 279 5.45 16.35 -23.71
C VAL A 279 4.53 16.82 -24.82
N ASN A 280 4.55 18.14 -25.17
CA ASN A 280 3.72 18.73 -26.22
C ASN A 280 4.42 18.57 -27.58
N VAL A 281 4.79 17.35 -27.89
CA VAL A 281 5.51 16.96 -29.09
C VAL A 281 4.69 15.96 -29.90
N PRO A 282 4.78 15.99 -31.24
CA PRO A 282 4.08 15.01 -32.07
C PRO A 282 4.70 13.62 -31.91
N LEU A 283 3.86 12.60 -32.07
CA LEU A 283 4.33 11.25 -32.30
C LEU A 283 5.01 11.20 -33.68
N THR A 284 6.05 10.42 -33.85
CA THR A 284 6.76 10.30 -35.11
C THR A 284 6.85 8.85 -35.58
N HIS A 285 7.00 8.66 -36.88
CA HIS A 285 7.26 7.35 -37.46
C HIS A 285 8.55 6.74 -36.86
N LYS A 286 8.50 5.48 -36.51
CA LYS A 286 9.65 4.73 -35.99
C LYS A 286 10.30 3.92 -37.10
N ASP A 287 11.61 4.07 -37.24
CA ASP A 287 12.40 3.24 -38.16
C ASP A 287 12.61 1.83 -37.55
N PRO A 288 12.11 0.76 -38.20
CA PRO A 288 12.30 -0.61 -37.71
C PRO A 288 13.76 -1.07 -37.63
N ASP A 289 14.66 -0.42 -38.37
CA ASP A 289 16.07 -0.76 -38.46
C ASP A 289 16.97 0.20 -37.67
N ALA A 290 16.40 1.13 -36.90
CA ALA A 290 17.17 2.06 -36.08
C ALA A 290 17.90 1.32 -34.95
N ASP A 291 19.18 1.63 -34.75
CA ASP A 291 19.96 1.15 -33.60
C ASP A 291 19.60 1.93 -32.34
N SER A 292 19.41 1.24 -31.22
CA SER A 292 19.23 1.86 -29.93
C SER A 292 20.54 2.37 -29.35
N PRO A 293 20.57 3.58 -28.76
CA PRO A 293 21.75 4.07 -28.06
C PRO A 293 22.13 3.15 -26.89
N ALA A 294 23.43 2.97 -26.66
CA ALA A 294 23.91 2.16 -25.54
C ALA A 294 24.13 3.02 -24.29
N GLU A 295 23.84 2.47 -23.13
CA GLU A 295 24.19 3.07 -21.83
C GLU A 295 25.67 2.83 -21.50
N ALA A 296 26.21 3.67 -20.60
CA ALA A 296 27.53 3.47 -20.05
C ALA A 296 27.58 2.18 -19.20
N THR A 297 28.67 1.43 -19.36
CA THR A 297 28.98 0.30 -18.49
C THR A 297 29.89 0.74 -17.36
N PHE A 298 29.61 0.32 -16.15
CA PHE A 298 30.47 0.60 -15.01
C PHE A 298 31.60 -0.42 -14.90
N PRO A 299 32.82 0.02 -14.52
CA PRO A 299 33.93 -0.88 -14.31
C PRO A 299 33.74 -1.70 -13.03
N THR A 300 34.43 -2.84 -12.95
CA THR A 300 34.65 -3.48 -11.66
C THR A 300 35.66 -2.64 -10.88
N PRO A 301 35.46 -2.37 -9.58
CA PRO A 301 36.38 -1.59 -8.80
C PRO A 301 37.77 -2.24 -8.78
N ALA A 302 38.81 -1.43 -8.96
CA ALA A 302 40.18 -1.90 -8.94
C ALA A 302 40.62 -2.24 -7.51
N GLN A 303 40.01 -1.62 -6.51
CA GLN A 303 40.47 -1.73 -5.13
C GLN A 303 39.32 -1.71 -4.12
N HIS A 304 39.31 -2.70 -3.21
CA HIS A 304 38.56 -2.68 -1.96
C HIS A 304 39.43 -2.09 -0.86
N ARG A 305 38.80 -1.44 0.12
CA ARG A 305 39.51 -0.86 1.26
C ARG A 305 39.98 -1.95 2.23
N ASP A 306 41.25 -1.85 2.63
CA ASP A 306 41.84 -2.74 3.63
C ASP A 306 41.29 -2.44 5.04
N ILE A 307 40.89 -3.47 5.77
CA ILE A 307 40.44 -3.33 7.17
C ILE A 307 41.65 -3.04 8.06
N GLN A 308 41.63 -1.88 8.75
CA GLN A 308 42.69 -1.51 9.70
C GLN A 308 42.39 -1.97 11.13
N GLY A 309 41.15 -2.28 11.44
CA GLY A 309 40.68 -2.75 12.75
C GLY A 309 39.16 -2.92 12.78
N VAL A 310 38.64 -3.41 13.91
CA VAL A 310 37.20 -3.57 14.15
C VAL A 310 36.83 -2.72 15.37
N GLY A 311 35.79 -1.92 15.24
CA GLY A 311 35.31 -1.04 16.30
C GLY A 311 33.81 -0.73 16.20
N PRO A 312 33.28 0.04 17.14
CA PRO A 312 31.91 0.53 17.05
C PRO A 312 31.78 1.61 15.97
N ALA A 313 30.55 1.88 15.53
CA ALA A 313 30.27 3.04 14.72
C ALA A 313 30.68 4.34 15.44
N SER A 314 31.36 5.25 14.74
CA SER A 314 31.88 6.50 15.28
C SER A 314 31.00 7.70 15.01
N GLU A 315 30.14 7.60 14.03
CA GLU A 315 29.24 8.68 13.61
C GLU A 315 27.80 8.46 14.07
N ARG A 316 27.06 9.54 14.19
CA ARG A 316 25.65 9.56 14.59
C ARG A 316 24.89 10.54 13.72
N PHE A 317 23.58 10.36 13.62
CA PHE A 317 22.69 11.27 12.92
C PHE A 317 21.58 11.78 13.84
N ALA A 318 21.02 12.94 13.51
CA ALA A 318 19.80 13.44 14.12
C ALA A 318 18.60 12.65 13.58
N ALA A 319 17.49 12.64 14.33
CA ALA A 319 16.26 12.01 13.87
C ALA A 319 15.83 12.61 12.52
N THR A 320 15.68 11.77 11.51
CA THR A 320 15.19 12.13 10.20
C THR A 320 13.70 11.82 10.07
N PRO A 321 12.98 12.38 9.09
CA PRO A 321 11.67 11.89 8.72
C PRO A 321 11.74 10.37 8.47
N SER A 322 10.89 9.62 9.13
CA SER A 322 10.90 8.16 9.10
C SER A 322 9.54 7.66 8.63
N TYR A 323 9.50 6.43 8.18
CA TYR A 323 8.29 5.74 7.83
C TYR A 323 7.55 5.28 9.11
N THR A 324 6.29 5.69 9.30
CA THR A 324 5.56 5.48 10.55
C THR A 324 5.32 4.02 10.90
N LEU A 325 5.22 3.12 9.90
CA LEU A 325 5.19 1.68 10.13
C LEU A 325 6.49 1.18 10.79
N ASN A 326 7.64 1.66 10.33
CA ASN A 326 8.93 1.33 10.95
C ASN A 326 9.02 1.85 12.39
N ASP A 327 8.49 3.06 12.64
CA ASP A 327 8.45 3.64 14.01
C ASP A 327 7.56 2.80 14.95
N TYR A 328 6.41 2.33 14.46
CA TYR A 328 5.53 1.42 15.19
C TYR A 328 6.24 0.12 15.55
N LEU A 329 7.01 -0.45 14.63
CA LEU A 329 7.74 -1.71 14.84
C LEU A 329 9.02 -1.52 15.69
N ALA A 330 9.68 -0.35 15.62
CA ALA A 330 10.86 -0.07 16.42
C ALA A 330 10.59 -0.19 17.92
N THR A 331 9.44 0.30 18.40
CA THR A 331 9.03 0.15 19.81
C THR A 331 8.73 -1.29 20.22
N ARG A 332 8.61 -2.21 19.24
CA ARG A 332 8.38 -3.64 19.40
C ARG A 332 9.65 -4.49 19.27
N GLY A 333 10.82 -3.82 19.17
CA GLY A 333 12.12 -4.47 19.24
C GLY A 333 12.82 -4.69 17.90
N TYR A 334 12.30 -4.16 16.82
CA TYR A 334 12.99 -4.19 15.54
C TYR A 334 14.02 -3.06 15.47
N ALA A 335 15.18 -3.33 14.89
CA ALA A 335 16.07 -2.28 14.42
C ALA A 335 15.54 -1.73 13.09
N VAL A 336 15.75 -0.45 12.84
CA VAL A 336 15.36 0.21 11.59
C VAL A 336 16.61 0.76 10.93
N VAL A 337 16.78 0.46 9.63
CA VAL A 337 17.90 0.93 8.83
C VAL A 337 17.39 1.69 7.61
N TYR A 338 18.01 2.84 7.34
CA TYR A 338 17.76 3.63 6.14
C TYR A 338 19.06 3.80 5.35
N SER A 339 19.00 3.58 4.02
CA SER A 339 20.09 3.92 3.12
C SER A 339 19.56 4.61 1.89
N ALA A 340 20.23 5.65 1.46
CA ALA A 340 19.89 6.36 0.23
C ALA A 340 20.66 5.81 -0.99
N GLY A 341 21.72 5.06 -0.78
CA GLY A 341 22.48 4.36 -1.81
C GLY A 341 23.53 5.22 -2.52
N ILE A 342 24.03 4.68 -3.62
CA ILE A 342 25.00 5.35 -4.47
C ILE A 342 24.50 6.69 -5.00
N GLY A 343 25.42 7.65 -5.22
CA GLY A 343 25.09 8.98 -5.76
C GLY A 343 24.38 9.92 -4.79
N THR A 344 24.24 9.52 -3.51
CA THR A 344 23.60 10.35 -2.51
C THR A 344 24.62 10.98 -1.54
N LYS A 345 24.18 12.00 -0.78
CA LYS A 345 25.02 12.70 0.17
C LYS A 345 25.71 11.73 1.12
N ASP A 346 26.99 11.88 1.28
CA ASP A 346 27.89 11.07 2.11
C ASP A 346 28.06 9.62 1.64
N SER A 347 27.49 9.22 0.49
CA SER A 347 27.81 7.99 -0.23
C SER A 347 28.67 8.28 -1.46
N ASP A 348 29.35 7.26 -1.98
CA ASP A 348 30.08 7.33 -3.24
C ASP A 348 29.16 7.02 -4.44
N GLY A 349 29.71 7.04 -5.66
CA GLY A 349 29.00 6.63 -6.86
C GLY A 349 28.06 7.68 -7.49
N LEU A 350 27.26 7.24 -8.45
CA LEU A 350 26.28 8.03 -9.21
C LEU A 350 24.88 7.48 -9.04
N GLN A 351 23.87 8.33 -9.26
CA GLN A 351 22.48 7.88 -9.35
C GLN A 351 22.17 7.25 -10.69
N THR A 352 21.73 6.01 -10.68
CA THR A 352 21.55 5.19 -11.86
C THR A 352 20.09 4.82 -12.16
N CYS A 353 19.18 5.24 -11.35
CA CYS A 353 17.72 5.08 -11.46
C CYS A 353 17.29 3.65 -11.88
N GLY A 354 17.08 2.79 -10.87
CA GLY A 354 16.53 1.45 -11.08
C GLY A 354 17.45 0.41 -11.70
N SER A 355 18.72 0.74 -11.94
CA SER A 355 19.71 -0.13 -12.57
C SER A 355 20.14 -1.30 -11.66
N PRO A 356 20.85 -2.31 -12.22
CA PRO A 356 21.47 -3.36 -11.42
C PRO A 356 22.41 -2.84 -10.34
N GLU A 357 23.18 -1.76 -10.61
CA GLU A 357 24.11 -1.17 -9.64
C GLU A 357 23.37 -0.61 -8.42
N GLN A 358 22.23 0.03 -8.62
CA GLN A 358 21.41 0.50 -7.50
C GLN A 358 20.87 -0.67 -6.66
N THR A 359 20.48 -1.76 -7.32
CA THR A 359 20.05 -3.00 -6.65
C THR A 359 21.19 -3.61 -5.84
N GLU A 360 22.39 -3.75 -6.42
CA GLU A 360 23.58 -4.29 -5.74
C GLU A 360 24.02 -3.42 -4.56
N ALA A 361 23.93 -2.10 -4.68
CA ALA A 361 24.23 -1.18 -3.57
C ALA A 361 23.31 -1.44 -2.37
N MET A 362 22.02 -1.68 -2.58
CA MET A 362 21.06 -1.97 -1.51
C MET A 362 21.20 -3.40 -0.99
N LYS A 363 21.49 -4.37 -1.86
CA LYS A 363 21.83 -5.75 -1.49
C LYS A 363 23.04 -5.80 -0.55
N ALA A 364 24.07 -4.99 -0.79
CA ALA A 364 25.24 -4.89 0.08
C ALA A 364 24.89 -4.53 1.53
N VAL A 365 23.88 -3.67 1.73
CA VAL A 365 23.38 -3.32 3.06
C VAL A 365 22.72 -4.54 3.74
N VAL A 366 21.92 -5.33 3.02
CA VAL A 366 21.33 -6.57 3.54
C VAL A 366 22.43 -7.58 3.93
N GLU A 367 23.44 -7.75 3.07
CA GLU A 367 24.57 -8.64 3.34
C GLU A 367 25.35 -8.21 4.59
N TRP A 368 25.57 -6.90 4.80
CA TRP A 368 26.18 -6.40 6.02
C TRP A 368 25.35 -6.71 7.27
N LEU A 369 24.02 -6.51 7.18
CA LEU A 369 23.10 -6.79 8.30
C LEU A 369 23.01 -8.29 8.62
N HIS A 370 23.23 -9.14 7.61
CA HIS A 370 23.31 -10.60 7.76
C HIS A 370 24.67 -11.06 8.29
N GLY A 371 25.73 -10.29 8.06
CA GLY A 371 27.08 -10.57 8.51
C GLY A 371 28.07 -10.99 7.43
N ASP A 372 27.68 -10.89 6.16
CA ASP A 372 28.45 -11.37 5.01
C ASP A 372 29.23 -10.27 4.28
N ARG A 373 29.15 -9.00 4.75
CA ARG A 373 29.80 -7.86 4.07
C ARG A 373 30.44 -6.90 5.05
N VAL A 374 31.45 -6.17 4.56
CA VAL A 374 32.20 -5.16 5.33
C VAL A 374 31.48 -3.82 5.32
N ALA A 375 31.40 -3.18 6.47
CA ALA A 375 31.08 -1.77 6.59
C ALA A 375 32.11 -1.07 7.48
N PHE A 376 32.22 0.25 7.35
CA PHE A 376 33.18 1.07 8.07
C PHE A 376 32.50 2.08 9.00
N SER A 377 33.20 2.49 10.05
CA SER A 377 32.73 3.47 11.04
C SER A 377 32.64 4.88 10.49
N ASP A 378 33.43 5.17 9.47
CA ASP A 378 33.54 6.43 8.76
C ASP A 378 34.18 6.21 7.39
N ARG A 379 34.25 7.26 6.57
CA ARG A 379 34.75 7.16 5.18
C ARG A 379 36.28 7.14 5.04
N THR A 380 37.04 7.23 6.11
CA THR A 380 38.50 7.45 6.03
C THR A 380 39.36 6.55 6.90
N SER A 381 38.90 6.11 8.06
CA SER A 381 39.73 5.39 9.04
C SER A 381 39.92 3.92 8.71
N ASN A 382 39.13 3.37 7.82
CA ASN A 382 39.06 1.94 7.48
C ASN A 382 38.84 1.03 8.74
N GLN A 383 38.21 1.58 9.78
CA GLN A 383 37.77 0.78 10.95
C GLN A 383 36.46 0.11 10.59
N SER A 384 36.43 -1.21 10.53
CA SER A 384 35.21 -1.95 10.20
C SER A 384 34.25 -2.00 11.39
N VAL A 385 32.95 -2.03 11.04
CA VAL A 385 31.83 -2.17 11.97
C VAL A 385 31.04 -3.42 11.61
N VAL A 386 30.86 -4.30 12.59
CA VAL A 386 30.05 -5.52 12.44
C VAL A 386 28.67 -5.27 13.03
N ALA A 387 27.63 -5.70 12.33
CA ALA A 387 26.24 -5.64 12.84
C ALA A 387 25.97 -6.76 13.86
N ASP A 388 26.81 -6.86 14.88
CA ASP A 388 26.76 -7.93 15.88
C ASP A 388 25.50 -7.90 16.76
N TRP A 389 24.75 -6.83 16.70
CA TRP A 389 23.45 -6.64 17.33
C TRP A 389 22.28 -7.21 16.50
N SER A 390 22.47 -7.44 15.19
CA SER A 390 21.48 -8.07 14.30
C SER A 390 21.35 -9.57 14.59
N ASN A 391 20.15 -10.11 14.43
CA ASN A 391 19.93 -11.56 14.43
C ASN A 391 20.14 -12.20 13.05
N GLY A 392 20.47 -11.39 12.03
CA GLY A 392 20.70 -11.83 10.65
C GLY A 392 19.43 -11.90 9.79
N HIS A 393 18.26 -11.59 10.34
CA HIS A 393 16.98 -11.60 9.63
C HIS A 393 16.54 -10.18 9.28
N VAL A 394 16.32 -9.91 7.99
CA VAL A 394 16.01 -8.58 7.45
C VAL A 394 14.68 -8.64 6.71
N ALA A 395 13.82 -7.63 6.92
CA ALA A 395 12.74 -7.31 6.00
C ALA A 395 13.00 -5.96 5.34
N MET A 396 12.72 -5.85 4.03
CA MET A 396 12.70 -4.54 3.38
C MET A 396 11.29 -3.99 3.29
N THR A 397 11.14 -2.68 3.51
CA THR A 397 9.85 -2.00 3.55
C THR A 397 9.87 -0.73 2.72
N GLY A 398 8.75 -0.35 2.14
CA GLY A 398 8.59 0.96 1.54
C GLY A 398 7.57 1.03 0.42
N ARG A 399 7.23 2.27 0.06
CA ARG A 399 6.28 2.60 -1.01
C ARG A 399 7.01 3.23 -2.18
N SER A 400 6.50 3.01 -3.41
CA SER A 400 7.01 3.65 -4.62
C SER A 400 8.45 3.18 -4.92
N TYR A 401 9.38 4.08 -5.12
CA TYR A 401 10.79 3.76 -5.31
C TYR A 401 11.35 2.86 -4.17
N LEU A 402 10.90 3.07 -2.94
CA LEU A 402 11.35 2.30 -1.78
C LEU A 402 10.87 0.83 -1.87
N GLY A 403 9.60 0.64 -2.23
CA GLY A 403 9.02 -0.68 -2.52
C GLY A 403 9.65 -1.33 -3.76
N THR A 404 10.00 -0.52 -4.75
CA THR A 404 10.74 -0.92 -5.95
C THR A 404 12.10 -1.51 -5.59
N LEU A 405 12.88 -0.82 -4.76
CA LEU A 405 14.18 -1.30 -4.30
C LEU A 405 14.07 -2.57 -3.44
N ALA A 406 13.02 -2.67 -2.60
CA ALA A 406 12.75 -3.90 -1.85
C ALA A 406 12.48 -5.09 -2.81
N THR A 407 11.66 -4.88 -3.84
CA THR A 407 11.37 -5.89 -4.87
C THR A 407 12.62 -6.24 -5.67
N ALA A 408 13.38 -5.24 -6.12
CA ALA A 408 14.62 -5.44 -6.88
C ALA A 408 15.65 -6.27 -6.10
N VAL A 409 15.91 -5.93 -4.84
CA VAL A 409 16.84 -6.69 -3.98
C VAL A 409 16.33 -8.11 -3.74
N ALA A 410 15.01 -8.31 -3.56
CA ALA A 410 14.44 -9.64 -3.38
C ALA A 410 14.70 -10.56 -4.59
N THR A 411 14.72 -10.00 -5.82
CA THR A 411 15.02 -10.79 -7.03
C THR A 411 16.43 -11.36 -7.07
N THR A 412 17.36 -10.82 -6.27
CA THR A 412 18.73 -11.36 -6.16
C THR A 412 18.81 -12.64 -5.33
N GLY A 413 17.78 -12.95 -4.54
CA GLY A 413 17.77 -14.09 -3.62
C GLY A 413 18.81 -14.01 -2.52
N VAL A 414 19.25 -12.79 -2.15
CA VAL A 414 20.29 -12.54 -1.14
C VAL A 414 19.94 -13.20 0.19
N ALA A 415 20.95 -13.79 0.84
CA ALA A 415 20.80 -14.37 2.16
C ALA A 415 20.48 -13.29 3.21
N GLY A 416 19.66 -13.64 4.20
CA GLY A 416 19.24 -12.73 5.26
C GLY A 416 18.03 -11.85 4.90
N LEU A 417 17.62 -11.74 3.63
CA LEU A 417 16.35 -11.09 3.28
C LEU A 417 15.22 -12.12 3.34
N ASP A 418 14.45 -12.08 4.43
CA ASP A 418 13.40 -13.07 4.72
C ASP A 418 11.98 -12.59 4.33
N ALA A 419 11.78 -11.28 4.27
CA ALA A 419 10.50 -10.69 3.91
C ALA A 419 10.65 -9.36 3.17
N ILE A 420 9.66 -9.02 2.32
CA ILE A 420 9.50 -7.68 1.76
C ILE A 420 8.06 -7.20 1.90
N ILE A 421 7.88 -5.92 2.22
CA ILE A 421 6.62 -5.20 2.11
C ILE A 421 6.77 -4.26 0.92
N SER A 422 6.22 -4.66 -0.21
CA SER A 422 6.31 -3.99 -1.50
C SER A 422 5.05 -3.16 -1.74
N GLU A 423 5.08 -1.87 -1.34
CA GLU A 423 3.94 -0.98 -1.49
C GLU A 423 4.08 -0.13 -2.76
N ALA A 424 3.06 -0.15 -3.63
CA ALA A 424 3.01 0.65 -4.87
C ALA A 424 4.35 0.66 -5.62
N ALA A 425 4.94 -0.53 -5.80
CA ALA A 425 6.30 -0.73 -6.30
C ALA A 425 6.34 -0.87 -7.82
N ILE A 426 7.35 -0.30 -8.44
CA ILE A 426 7.68 -0.48 -9.85
C ILE A 426 8.30 -1.88 -10.02
N SER A 427 7.78 -2.69 -10.94
CA SER A 427 8.35 -3.99 -11.29
C SER A 427 9.11 -3.98 -12.64
N SER A 428 8.90 -2.94 -13.43
CA SER A 428 9.60 -2.64 -14.68
C SER A 428 9.60 -1.13 -14.91
N TRP A 429 10.78 -0.52 -14.99
CA TRP A 429 10.89 0.93 -15.23
C TRP A 429 10.44 1.32 -16.64
N TYR A 430 10.49 0.38 -17.59
CA TYR A 430 9.84 0.59 -18.89
C TYR A 430 8.35 0.82 -18.73
N ASP A 431 7.64 -0.06 -18.03
CA ASP A 431 6.20 0.05 -17.84
C ASP A 431 5.79 1.26 -16.96
N TYR A 432 6.74 1.85 -16.25
CA TYR A 432 6.54 3.08 -15.50
C TYR A 432 6.59 4.32 -16.39
N TYR A 433 7.63 4.47 -17.24
CA TYR A 433 7.84 5.61 -18.12
C TYR A 433 7.40 5.40 -19.58
N ARG A 434 7.02 4.19 -19.92
CA ARG A 434 6.55 3.78 -21.25
C ARG A 434 5.30 2.92 -21.11
N GLU A 435 4.53 2.85 -22.17
CA GLU A 435 3.39 1.93 -22.28
C GLU A 435 3.11 1.66 -23.75
N GLY A 436 3.07 0.38 -24.13
CA GLY A 436 2.72 0.00 -25.50
C GLY A 436 3.59 0.63 -26.58
N GLY A 437 4.89 0.87 -26.33
CA GLY A 437 5.77 1.57 -27.24
C GLY A 437 5.59 3.10 -27.26
N LEU A 438 4.94 3.67 -26.28
CA LEU A 438 4.75 5.12 -26.12
C LEU A 438 5.50 5.64 -24.91
N VAL A 439 6.00 6.86 -24.97
CA VAL A 439 6.41 7.62 -23.80
C VAL A 439 5.16 8.04 -23.05
N VAL A 440 5.07 7.68 -21.78
CA VAL A 440 3.97 8.05 -20.91
C VAL A 440 4.47 8.77 -19.67
N ALA A 441 3.63 9.65 -19.12
CA ALA A 441 3.92 10.29 -17.86
C ALA A 441 3.43 9.42 -16.70
N PRO A 442 4.23 9.22 -15.62
CA PRO A 442 3.67 8.82 -14.33
C PRO A 442 2.66 9.89 -13.89
N GLY A 443 1.54 9.48 -13.32
CA GLY A 443 0.46 10.41 -12.98
C GLY A 443 0.91 11.61 -12.17
N GLY A 444 0.71 12.80 -12.72
CA GLY A 444 1.10 14.08 -12.12
C GLY A 444 2.52 14.56 -12.44
N PHE A 445 3.39 13.73 -13.08
CA PHE A 445 4.79 14.07 -13.37
C PHE A 445 5.03 14.14 -14.88
N GLN A 446 4.43 15.13 -15.54
CA GLN A 446 4.53 15.31 -16.98
C GLN A 446 5.97 15.64 -17.41
N GLY A 447 6.54 14.81 -18.29
CA GLY A 447 7.89 14.98 -18.81
C GLY A 447 9.01 14.43 -17.91
N GLU A 448 8.68 13.82 -16.76
CA GLU A 448 9.63 13.03 -15.99
C GLU A 448 10.06 11.79 -16.77
N ASP A 449 11.32 11.42 -16.63
CA ASP A 449 11.89 10.18 -17.16
C ASP A 449 13.02 9.72 -16.23
N ALA A 450 13.69 8.61 -16.51
CA ALA A 450 14.72 8.04 -15.66
C ALA A 450 15.90 9.01 -15.39
N ASP A 451 16.28 9.83 -16.35
CA ASP A 451 17.34 10.84 -16.21
C ASP A 451 16.91 12.01 -15.30
N VAL A 452 15.65 12.44 -15.41
CA VAL A 452 15.07 13.48 -14.53
C VAL A 452 15.09 13.01 -13.08
N LEU A 453 14.56 11.80 -12.82
CA LEU A 453 14.51 11.22 -11.48
C LEU A 453 15.93 10.94 -10.93
N ALA A 454 16.88 10.53 -11.76
CA ALA A 454 18.29 10.37 -11.37
C ALA A 454 18.90 11.72 -10.95
N ALA A 455 18.63 12.80 -11.68
CA ALA A 455 19.09 14.14 -11.34
C ALA A 455 18.45 14.68 -10.05
N GLU A 456 17.16 14.46 -9.85
CA GLU A 456 16.46 14.85 -8.63
C GLU A 456 17.01 14.15 -7.39
N THR A 457 17.32 12.87 -7.50
CA THR A 457 17.79 12.07 -6.37
C THR A 457 19.30 12.11 -6.16
N PHE A 458 20.07 12.71 -7.08
CA PHE A 458 21.52 12.89 -6.93
C PHE A 458 21.82 13.94 -5.86
N SER A 459 22.01 13.54 -4.60
CA SER A 459 22.19 14.47 -3.48
C SER A 459 23.64 14.73 -3.06
N ARG A 460 24.65 14.22 -3.76
CA ARG A 460 26.07 14.62 -3.57
C ARG A 460 26.28 16.13 -3.77
N THR A 461 25.40 16.79 -4.51
CA THR A 461 25.31 18.26 -4.61
C THR A 461 25.15 18.97 -3.26
N LYS A 462 24.64 18.29 -2.21
CA LYS A 462 24.49 18.86 -0.85
C LYS A 462 25.84 19.00 -0.13
N SER A 463 26.93 18.46 -0.67
CA SER A 463 28.30 18.57 -0.19
C SER A 463 29.15 19.24 -1.27
N ALA A 464 29.36 20.54 -1.17
CA ALA A 464 29.95 21.34 -2.25
C ALA A 464 31.33 20.87 -2.71
N ALA A 465 32.19 20.41 -1.81
CA ALA A 465 33.53 19.91 -2.15
C ALA A 465 33.46 18.54 -2.85
N ASP A 466 32.59 17.66 -2.40
CA ASP A 466 32.33 16.35 -3.02
C ASP A 466 31.75 16.54 -4.42
N TYR A 467 30.75 17.42 -4.57
CA TYR A 467 30.16 17.71 -5.87
C TYR A 467 31.18 18.26 -6.87
N GLN A 468 32.08 19.14 -6.43
CA GLN A 468 33.13 19.70 -7.30
C GLN A 468 34.00 18.60 -7.94
N HIS A 469 34.25 17.51 -7.23
CA HIS A 469 35.02 16.38 -7.76
C HIS A 469 34.21 15.52 -8.74
N ILE A 470 32.94 15.29 -8.48
CA ILE A 470 32.11 14.38 -9.24
C ILE A 470 31.28 15.02 -10.36
N GLU A 471 31.18 16.36 -10.39
CA GLU A 471 30.28 17.10 -11.28
C GLU A 471 30.43 16.69 -12.77
N SER A 472 31.66 16.68 -13.27
CA SER A 472 31.89 16.37 -14.70
C SER A 472 31.55 14.93 -15.07
N THR A 473 31.80 13.99 -14.15
CA THR A 473 31.48 12.57 -14.33
C THR A 473 29.96 12.37 -14.31
N ASN A 474 29.28 12.99 -13.33
CA ASN A 474 27.82 12.92 -13.21
C ASN A 474 27.12 13.54 -14.44
N GLN A 475 27.55 14.71 -14.90
CA GLN A 475 26.96 15.34 -16.10
C GLN A 475 27.14 14.50 -17.35
N LYS A 476 28.31 13.89 -17.52
CA LYS A 476 28.57 12.98 -18.65
C LYS A 476 27.68 11.74 -18.59
N TYR A 477 27.59 11.12 -17.41
CA TYR A 477 26.73 9.94 -17.22
C TYR A 477 25.25 10.27 -17.46
N LEU A 478 24.76 11.39 -16.92
CA LEU A 478 23.37 11.81 -17.11
C LEU A 478 23.04 12.03 -18.60
N GLN A 479 23.96 12.63 -19.39
CA GLN A 479 23.79 12.75 -20.84
C GLN A 479 23.71 11.39 -21.54
N GLN A 480 24.51 10.42 -21.11
CA GLN A 480 24.46 9.05 -21.67
C GLN A 480 23.14 8.36 -21.31
N MET A 481 22.68 8.51 -20.07
CA MET A 481 21.38 7.99 -19.61
C MET A 481 20.22 8.60 -20.42
N THR A 482 20.22 9.95 -20.61
CA THR A 482 19.23 10.65 -21.44
C THR A 482 19.16 10.08 -22.85
N ALA A 483 20.31 9.77 -23.45
CA ALA A 483 20.34 9.17 -24.78
C ALA A 483 19.85 7.71 -24.77
N ALA A 484 20.32 6.90 -23.79
CA ALA A 484 20.06 5.47 -23.73
C ALA A 484 18.58 5.11 -23.44
N GLN A 485 17.83 5.95 -22.69
CA GLN A 485 16.41 5.75 -22.43
C GLN A 485 15.54 5.89 -23.70
N ASP A 486 16.10 6.37 -24.80
CA ASP A 486 15.49 6.51 -26.14
C ASP A 486 14.06 7.05 -26.11
N ARG A 487 13.93 8.27 -25.61
CA ARG A 487 12.65 8.94 -25.52
C ARG A 487 12.02 9.21 -26.90
N ALA A 488 12.83 9.33 -27.96
CA ALA A 488 12.37 9.62 -29.30
C ALA A 488 11.53 8.47 -29.88
N SER A 489 11.98 7.22 -29.71
CA SER A 489 11.25 6.05 -30.21
C SER A 489 10.22 5.52 -29.19
N GLY A 490 10.51 5.63 -27.88
CA GLY A 490 9.72 4.99 -26.83
C GLY A 490 9.76 3.46 -26.84
N ASN A 491 10.70 2.87 -27.60
CA ASN A 491 10.85 1.42 -27.71
C ASN A 491 11.51 0.82 -26.46
N TYR A 492 11.26 -0.47 -26.24
CA TYR A 492 12.00 -1.27 -25.28
C TYR A 492 13.39 -1.60 -25.84
N ASN A 493 14.44 -1.34 -25.05
CA ASN A 493 15.83 -1.57 -25.43
C ASN A 493 16.65 -2.10 -24.24
N ASP A 494 17.96 -2.24 -24.38
CA ASP A 494 18.86 -2.76 -23.34
C ASP A 494 18.87 -1.90 -22.07
N PHE A 495 18.72 -0.58 -22.16
CA PHE A 495 18.58 0.31 -21.01
C PHE A 495 17.38 -0.08 -20.13
N TRP A 496 16.25 -0.32 -20.76
CA TRP A 496 15.03 -0.75 -20.08
C TRP A 496 15.06 -2.23 -19.64
N ALA A 497 15.73 -3.08 -20.42
CA ALA A 497 15.88 -4.50 -20.07
C ALA A 497 16.65 -4.68 -18.75
N GLN A 498 17.69 -3.87 -18.50
CA GLN A 498 18.42 -3.87 -17.23
C GLN A 498 17.59 -3.38 -16.04
N ARG A 499 16.54 -2.60 -16.29
CA ARG A 499 15.62 -2.02 -15.32
C ARG A 499 14.27 -2.74 -15.25
N ASN A 500 14.20 -3.95 -15.80
CA ASN A 500 13.04 -4.84 -15.77
C ASN A 500 13.30 -6.01 -14.83
N TYR A 501 12.57 -6.08 -13.72
CA TYR A 501 12.76 -7.11 -12.71
C TYR A 501 11.99 -8.41 -13.00
N HIS A 502 11.04 -8.42 -13.95
CA HIS A 502 10.20 -9.58 -14.27
C HIS A 502 11.01 -10.84 -14.60
N PRO A 503 12.08 -10.80 -15.43
CA PRO A 503 12.89 -11.98 -15.72
C PRO A 503 13.60 -12.57 -14.49
N HIS A 504 13.71 -11.81 -13.43
CA HIS A 504 14.45 -12.15 -12.22
C HIS A 504 13.55 -12.56 -11.04
N PHE A 505 12.23 -12.56 -11.19
CA PHE A 505 11.29 -12.96 -10.13
C PHE A 505 11.55 -14.37 -9.60
N SER A 506 12.11 -15.27 -10.41
CA SER A 506 12.50 -16.62 -9.97
C SER A 506 13.61 -16.64 -8.89
N GLY A 507 14.30 -15.52 -8.70
CA GLY A 507 15.29 -15.35 -7.62
C GLY A 507 14.67 -15.04 -6.26
N ILE A 508 13.41 -14.61 -6.20
CA ILE A 508 12.73 -14.22 -4.95
C ILE A 508 12.61 -15.44 -4.03
N LYS A 509 13.22 -15.34 -2.85
CA LYS A 509 13.13 -16.31 -1.75
C LYS A 509 12.38 -15.77 -0.56
N ALA A 510 12.42 -14.45 -0.38
CA ALA A 510 11.75 -13.73 0.70
C ALA A 510 10.22 -13.87 0.59
N ALA A 511 9.54 -13.98 1.72
CA ALA A 511 8.09 -13.87 1.75
C ALA A 511 7.65 -12.46 1.31
N VAL A 512 6.51 -12.33 0.63
CA VAL A 512 6.11 -11.08 -0.03
C VAL A 512 4.75 -10.60 0.47
N MET A 513 4.68 -9.37 0.98
CA MET A 513 3.44 -8.65 1.19
C MET A 513 3.37 -7.48 0.22
N MET A 514 2.36 -7.49 -0.66
CA MET A 514 2.12 -6.44 -1.66
C MET A 514 0.97 -5.55 -1.23
N VAL A 515 1.12 -4.24 -1.40
CA VAL A 515 0.05 -3.24 -1.17
C VAL A 515 -0.01 -2.32 -2.36
N HIS A 516 -1.20 -2.08 -2.93
CA HIS A 516 -1.31 -1.20 -4.09
C HIS A 516 -2.67 -0.50 -4.19
N GLY A 517 -2.65 0.73 -4.70
CA GLY A 517 -3.85 1.49 -5.03
C GLY A 517 -4.40 1.11 -6.40
N LEU A 518 -5.68 0.74 -6.47
CA LEU A 518 -6.34 0.39 -7.73
C LEU A 518 -6.53 1.61 -8.66
N ASN A 519 -6.52 2.82 -8.10
CA ASN A 519 -6.60 4.08 -8.83
C ASN A 519 -5.22 4.79 -8.91
N ASP A 520 -4.12 4.06 -8.70
CA ASP A 520 -2.77 4.61 -8.80
C ASP A 520 -2.38 4.80 -10.27
N THR A 521 -2.34 6.06 -10.73
CA THR A 521 -1.89 6.44 -12.06
C THR A 521 -0.40 6.79 -12.08
N ASN A 522 0.26 6.89 -10.93
CA ASN A 522 1.69 7.08 -10.82
C ASN A 522 2.41 5.74 -11.03
N VAL A 523 2.33 4.83 -10.06
CA VAL A 523 2.77 3.45 -10.26
C VAL A 523 1.54 2.60 -10.59
N LYS A 524 1.37 2.33 -11.86
CA LYS A 524 0.16 1.67 -12.39
C LYS A 524 -0.05 0.27 -11.81
N PRO A 525 -1.29 -0.21 -11.61
CA PRO A 525 -1.58 -1.53 -11.04
C PRO A 525 -0.97 -2.72 -11.80
N VAL A 526 -0.60 -2.56 -13.07
CA VAL A 526 0.09 -3.59 -13.86
C VAL A 526 1.37 -4.08 -13.18
N HIS A 527 2.07 -3.22 -12.44
CA HIS A 527 3.31 -3.58 -11.75
C HIS A 527 3.11 -4.63 -10.66
N VAL A 528 2.14 -4.40 -9.78
CA VAL A 528 1.83 -5.36 -8.70
C VAL A 528 1.15 -6.61 -9.26
N LYS A 529 0.37 -6.46 -10.34
CA LYS A 529 -0.27 -7.61 -11.00
C LYS A 529 0.75 -8.59 -11.57
N ALA A 530 1.80 -8.08 -12.22
CA ALA A 530 2.87 -8.91 -12.76
C ALA A 530 3.59 -9.72 -11.65
N LEU A 531 3.84 -9.10 -10.50
CA LEU A 531 4.45 -9.79 -9.36
C LEU A 531 3.51 -10.81 -8.73
N ASP A 532 2.23 -10.45 -8.51
CA ASP A 532 1.21 -11.37 -7.97
C ASP A 532 1.00 -12.59 -8.85
N ASP A 533 0.91 -12.40 -10.17
CA ASP A 533 0.75 -13.50 -11.15
C ASP A 533 1.92 -14.48 -11.09
N TYR A 534 3.16 -13.94 -11.01
CA TYR A 534 4.34 -14.78 -10.88
C TYR A 534 4.33 -15.57 -9.56
N LEU A 535 4.13 -14.90 -8.42
CA LEU A 535 4.15 -15.54 -7.10
C LEU A 535 3.06 -16.60 -6.96
N LYS A 536 1.87 -16.32 -7.49
CA LYS A 536 0.76 -17.28 -7.55
C LYS A 536 1.10 -18.51 -8.40
N ALA A 537 1.69 -18.30 -9.58
CA ALA A 537 2.09 -19.40 -10.47
C ALA A 537 3.23 -20.26 -9.89
N ALA A 538 4.10 -19.65 -9.08
CA ALA A 538 5.20 -20.33 -8.40
C ALA A 538 4.79 -20.96 -7.06
N ASP A 539 3.53 -20.84 -6.64
CA ASP A 539 3.04 -21.25 -5.30
C ASP A 539 3.89 -20.65 -4.15
N HIS A 540 4.33 -19.40 -4.34
CA HIS A 540 5.18 -18.69 -3.38
C HIS A 540 4.33 -18.00 -2.31
N PRO A 541 4.72 -18.06 -1.00
CA PRO A 541 3.99 -17.38 0.07
C PRO A 541 3.90 -15.87 -0.16
N ALA A 542 2.68 -15.37 -0.31
CA ALA A 542 2.46 -13.95 -0.55
C ALA A 542 1.07 -13.49 -0.10
N HIS A 543 0.99 -12.22 0.29
CA HIS A 543 -0.25 -11.52 0.59
C HIS A 543 -0.38 -10.30 -0.34
N LEU A 544 -1.61 -9.99 -0.76
CA LEU A 544 -1.92 -8.86 -1.62
C LEU A 544 -3.05 -8.04 -1.03
N ILE A 545 -2.82 -6.75 -0.83
CA ILE A 545 -3.80 -5.79 -0.31
C ILE A 545 -4.01 -4.71 -1.37
N LEU A 546 -5.23 -4.59 -1.87
CA LEU A 546 -5.62 -3.65 -2.91
C LEU A 546 -6.65 -2.66 -2.37
N HIS A 547 -6.29 -1.39 -2.30
CA HIS A 547 -7.16 -0.31 -1.82
C HIS A 547 -7.65 0.58 -2.97
N GLN A 548 -8.72 1.33 -2.75
CA GLN A 548 -9.32 2.21 -3.77
C GLN A 548 -8.54 3.52 -3.96
N GLY A 549 -7.49 3.74 -3.21
CA GLY A 549 -6.67 4.95 -3.30
C GLY A 549 -5.78 5.02 -4.52
N GLN A 550 -5.12 6.15 -4.60
CA GLN A 550 -4.01 6.41 -5.50
C GLN A 550 -2.69 5.96 -4.86
N HIS A 551 -1.63 6.74 -5.04
CA HIS A 551 -0.28 6.47 -4.56
C HIS A 551 -0.12 6.85 -3.07
N ILE A 552 -0.66 6.03 -2.14
CA ILE A 552 -0.74 6.36 -0.71
C ILE A 552 -0.23 5.22 0.19
N TYR A 553 0.01 5.52 1.48
CA TYR A 553 0.17 4.53 2.56
C TYR A 553 -1.18 4.23 3.21
N ILE A 554 -1.35 2.99 3.72
CA ILE A 554 -2.58 2.54 4.39
C ILE A 554 -2.39 2.21 5.89
N ASN A 555 -1.19 2.38 6.44
CA ASN A 555 -0.89 2.05 7.84
C ASN A 555 -1.69 2.87 8.86
N ALA A 556 -2.28 3.98 8.47
CA ALA A 556 -3.06 4.88 9.30
C ALA A 556 -4.59 4.80 9.07
N PHE A 557 -5.08 3.76 8.40
CA PHE A 557 -6.51 3.58 8.15
C PHE A 557 -7.25 3.13 9.41
N ALA A 558 -8.43 3.74 9.64
CA ALA A 558 -9.29 3.40 10.77
C ALA A 558 -9.89 1.99 10.61
N SER A 559 -10.27 1.63 9.39
CA SER A 559 -11.04 0.41 9.08
C SER A 559 -10.20 -0.86 8.98
N LEU A 560 -8.87 -0.77 8.88
CA LEU A 560 -7.98 -1.91 8.64
C LEU A 560 -6.84 -1.98 9.66
N ASP A 561 -6.56 -3.13 10.20
CA ASP A 561 -5.47 -3.39 11.15
C ASP A 561 -4.10 -3.66 10.48
N PHE A 562 -3.78 -2.91 9.42
CA PHE A 562 -2.60 -3.17 8.58
C PHE A 562 -1.28 -3.24 9.37
N SER A 563 -1.01 -2.28 10.27
CA SER A 563 0.22 -2.29 11.08
C SER A 563 0.31 -3.52 11.99
N GLU A 564 -0.82 -4.00 12.50
CA GLU A 564 -0.90 -5.22 13.32
C GLU A 564 -0.77 -6.49 12.46
N MET A 565 -1.33 -6.50 11.23
CA MET A 565 -1.12 -7.59 10.26
C MET A 565 0.37 -7.73 9.93
N VAL A 566 1.05 -6.61 9.66
CA VAL A 566 2.51 -6.58 9.42
C VAL A 566 3.26 -7.08 10.65
N ASN A 567 2.90 -6.64 11.85
CA ASN A 567 3.55 -7.06 13.09
C ASN A 567 3.41 -8.57 13.32
N LEU A 568 2.21 -9.14 13.08
CA LEU A 568 1.97 -10.58 13.18
C LEU A 568 2.84 -11.36 12.18
N TRP A 569 2.86 -10.91 10.92
CA TRP A 569 3.58 -11.57 9.85
C TRP A 569 5.10 -11.51 10.04
N LEU A 570 5.64 -10.35 10.40
CA LEU A 570 7.07 -10.19 10.67
C LEU A 570 7.53 -10.89 11.96
N ALA A 571 6.64 -11.10 12.93
CA ALA A 571 6.95 -11.91 14.09
C ALA A 571 7.25 -13.38 13.71
N ASP A 572 6.49 -13.95 12.75
CA ASP A 572 6.81 -15.27 12.19
C ASP A 572 8.13 -15.24 11.39
N LYS A 573 8.25 -14.30 10.44
CA LYS A 573 9.37 -14.29 9.48
C LYS A 573 10.72 -13.93 10.11
N LEU A 574 10.76 -13.00 11.06
CA LEU A 574 12.01 -12.43 11.57
C LEU A 574 12.34 -12.81 13.02
N TRP A 575 11.32 -13.01 13.88
CA TRP A 575 11.50 -13.50 15.25
C TRP A 575 11.34 -15.02 15.35
N GLY A 576 10.83 -15.70 14.31
CA GLY A 576 10.58 -17.14 14.29
C GLY A 576 9.44 -17.59 15.20
N VAL A 577 8.50 -16.69 15.50
CA VAL A 577 7.29 -17.00 16.29
C VAL A 577 6.36 -17.90 15.47
N LYS A 578 5.94 -19.01 16.04
CA LYS A 578 4.99 -19.93 15.39
C LYS A 578 3.56 -19.45 15.66
N ASN A 579 3.06 -18.58 14.81
CA ASN A 579 1.77 -17.92 14.93
C ASN A 579 0.84 -18.14 13.72
N ASP A 580 1.24 -19.02 12.79
CA ASP A 580 0.48 -19.38 11.59
C ASP A 580 0.05 -18.16 10.74
N ALA A 581 0.86 -17.09 10.72
CA ALA A 581 0.53 -15.82 10.07
C ALA A 581 0.10 -15.97 8.61
N ASP A 582 0.78 -16.83 7.83
CA ASP A 582 0.46 -17.05 6.41
C ASP A 582 -0.93 -17.71 6.19
N GLN A 583 -1.48 -18.43 7.20
CA GLN A 583 -2.82 -19.00 7.16
C GLN A 583 -3.87 -18.04 7.73
N VAL A 584 -3.49 -17.22 8.70
CA VAL A 584 -4.38 -16.26 9.37
C VAL A 584 -4.65 -15.07 8.48
N LEU A 585 -3.63 -14.53 7.85
CA LEU A 585 -3.76 -13.36 6.98
C LEU A 585 -4.39 -13.74 5.62
N PRO A 586 -5.28 -12.90 5.08
CA PRO A 586 -5.88 -13.13 3.77
C PRO A 586 -4.82 -13.20 2.66
N ARG A 587 -4.99 -14.14 1.69
CA ARG A 587 -4.14 -14.17 0.50
C ARG A 587 -4.32 -12.91 -0.35
N VAL A 588 -5.58 -12.49 -0.57
CA VAL A 588 -5.93 -11.25 -1.25
C VAL A 588 -7.00 -10.52 -0.45
N LEU A 589 -6.81 -9.23 -0.29
CA LEU A 589 -7.74 -8.33 0.37
C LEU A 589 -8.04 -7.15 -0.54
N PHE A 590 -9.33 -6.89 -0.81
CA PHE A 590 -9.80 -5.76 -1.60
C PHE A 590 -10.60 -4.78 -0.77
N GLU A 591 -10.37 -3.49 -0.95
CA GLU A 591 -11.30 -2.46 -0.51
C GLU A 591 -12.45 -2.33 -1.52
N ASP A 592 -13.69 -2.35 -1.05
CA ASP A 592 -14.90 -2.18 -1.89
C ASP A 592 -15.01 -0.72 -2.36
N ASN A 593 -15.29 -0.49 -3.65
CA ASN A 593 -15.41 0.85 -4.22
C ASN A 593 -16.74 1.56 -3.90
N ARG A 594 -17.73 0.87 -3.33
CA ARG A 594 -19.09 1.38 -3.08
C ARG A 594 -19.36 1.82 -1.64
N GLN A 595 -18.68 1.19 -0.69
CA GLN A 595 -18.96 1.32 0.74
C GLN A 595 -17.72 1.74 1.49
N GLU A 596 -17.88 2.70 2.38
CA GLU A 596 -16.83 3.05 3.34
C GLU A 596 -16.51 1.85 4.23
N ASP A 597 -15.26 1.74 4.63
CA ASP A 597 -14.78 0.79 5.64
C ASP A 597 -15.06 -0.70 5.30
N ASN A 598 -15.18 -1.07 4.03
CA ASN A 598 -15.55 -2.41 3.60
C ASN A 598 -14.42 -3.14 2.86
N TRP A 599 -13.90 -4.20 3.47
CA TRP A 599 -12.80 -5.01 2.92
C TRP A 599 -13.26 -6.43 2.62
N GLN A 600 -12.92 -6.93 1.42
CA GLN A 600 -13.36 -8.22 0.89
C GLN A 600 -12.18 -9.19 0.78
N VAL A 601 -12.31 -10.37 1.40
CA VAL A 601 -11.29 -11.44 1.32
C VAL A 601 -11.49 -12.26 0.06
N ALA A 602 -10.39 -12.58 -0.62
CA ALA A 602 -10.38 -13.45 -1.78
C ALA A 602 -9.12 -14.35 -1.81
N GLN A 603 -9.14 -15.37 -2.67
CA GLN A 603 -8.01 -16.27 -2.88
C GLN A 603 -7.14 -15.88 -4.08
N ALA A 604 -7.65 -15.05 -4.98
CA ALA A 604 -6.95 -14.56 -6.16
C ALA A 604 -7.49 -13.20 -6.58
N TRP A 605 -6.67 -12.44 -7.33
CA TRP A 605 -7.12 -11.20 -7.94
C TRP A 605 -8.10 -11.45 -9.07
N ASP A 606 -7.78 -12.37 -9.99
CA ASP A 606 -8.59 -12.60 -11.18
C ASP A 606 -9.97 -13.17 -10.86
N GLY A 607 -10.99 -12.71 -11.59
CA GLY A 607 -12.32 -13.27 -11.60
C GLY A 607 -12.33 -14.69 -12.18
N ARG A 608 -13.31 -15.46 -11.78
CA ARG A 608 -13.46 -16.87 -12.22
C ARG A 608 -14.06 -17.01 -13.61
N MET A 609 -14.67 -15.96 -14.13
CA MET A 609 -15.33 -15.94 -15.43
C MET A 609 -14.68 -14.90 -16.33
N ASN A 610 -14.76 -15.12 -17.65
CA ASN A 610 -14.39 -14.16 -18.66
C ASN A 610 -15.62 -13.84 -19.51
N PHE A 611 -16.05 -12.60 -19.49
CA PHE A 611 -17.09 -12.11 -20.37
C PHE A 611 -16.45 -11.52 -21.61
N THR A 612 -17.00 -11.89 -22.80
CA THR A 612 -16.58 -11.27 -24.06
C THR A 612 -17.72 -10.44 -24.59
N TYR A 613 -17.42 -9.18 -24.87
CA TYR A 613 -18.33 -8.22 -25.49
C TYR A 613 -17.85 -7.89 -26.90
N HIS A 614 -18.80 -7.72 -27.80
CA HIS A 614 -18.61 -7.26 -29.18
C HIS A 614 -19.48 -6.05 -29.43
N VAL A 615 -19.24 -5.35 -30.53
CA VAL A 615 -20.09 -4.22 -30.93
C VAL A 615 -21.18 -4.68 -31.90
N ALA A 616 -22.41 -4.36 -31.56
CA ALA A 616 -23.58 -4.51 -32.41
C ALA A 616 -24.43 -3.24 -32.31
N ASP A 617 -24.78 -2.63 -33.44
CA ASP A 617 -25.57 -1.38 -33.52
C ASP A 617 -25.04 -0.27 -32.55
N HIS A 618 -23.73 -0.07 -32.54
CA HIS A 618 -23.00 0.86 -31.65
C HIS A 618 -23.09 0.57 -30.13
N GLN A 619 -23.52 -0.64 -29.74
CA GLN A 619 -23.61 -1.08 -28.35
C GLN A 619 -22.66 -2.23 -28.08
N LEU A 620 -22.16 -2.32 -26.84
CA LEU A 620 -21.45 -3.50 -26.34
C LEU A 620 -22.44 -4.59 -25.95
N VAL A 621 -22.37 -5.73 -26.62
CA VAL A 621 -23.25 -6.88 -26.38
C VAL A 621 -22.46 -8.15 -26.12
N LYS A 622 -23.00 -9.08 -25.34
CA LYS A 622 -22.41 -10.42 -25.09
C LYS A 622 -22.63 -11.40 -26.28
N GLY A 623 -23.24 -10.93 -27.37
CA GLY A 623 -23.51 -11.75 -28.58
C GLY A 623 -22.43 -11.59 -29.66
N ALA A 624 -22.74 -12.11 -30.84
CA ALA A 624 -21.87 -11.92 -32.00
C ALA A 624 -21.89 -10.47 -32.48
N ALA A 625 -20.74 -10.00 -32.95
CA ALA A 625 -20.64 -8.71 -33.64
C ALA A 625 -21.60 -8.63 -34.83
N THR A 626 -22.16 -7.47 -35.10
CA THR A 626 -22.89 -7.20 -36.35
C THR A 626 -22.04 -6.28 -37.23
N SER A 627 -22.20 -6.45 -38.55
CA SER A 627 -21.53 -5.56 -39.49
C SER A 627 -22.08 -4.15 -39.32
N ALA A 628 -21.18 -3.20 -39.02
CA ALA A 628 -21.47 -1.78 -38.89
C ALA A 628 -20.54 -1.01 -39.85
N SER A 629 -20.95 0.23 -40.22
CA SER A 629 -20.05 1.12 -40.97
C SER A 629 -18.86 1.48 -40.10
N PRO A 630 -17.64 1.61 -40.67
CA PRO A 630 -16.46 2.11 -39.93
C PRO A 630 -16.77 3.46 -39.28
N ILE A 631 -16.26 3.65 -38.08
CA ILE A 631 -16.33 4.92 -37.32
C ILE A 631 -15.04 5.68 -37.54
N THR A 632 -15.17 6.98 -37.83
CA THR A 632 -14.01 7.86 -38.05
C THR A 632 -14.07 9.03 -37.09
N PHE A 633 -12.93 9.32 -36.42
CA PHE A 633 -12.77 10.48 -35.55
C PHE A 633 -11.42 11.17 -35.80
N ASN A 634 -11.27 12.41 -35.33
CA ASN A 634 -10.09 13.22 -35.56
C ASN A 634 -9.31 13.43 -34.24
N ASP A 635 -7.99 13.37 -34.28
CA ASP A 635 -7.14 13.70 -33.13
C ASP A 635 -6.61 15.16 -33.17
N HIS A 636 -6.96 15.90 -34.19
CA HIS A 636 -6.55 17.30 -34.37
C HIS A 636 -7.59 18.25 -33.77
N GLN A 637 -7.11 19.21 -32.99
CA GLN A 637 -7.93 20.24 -32.35
C GLN A 637 -7.57 21.66 -32.88
N ALA A 638 -8.49 22.59 -32.80
CA ALA A 638 -8.16 23.99 -33.01
C ALA A 638 -7.11 24.46 -32.00
N ASP A 639 -6.15 25.28 -32.43
CA ASP A 639 -4.99 25.69 -31.64
C ASP A 639 -5.35 26.17 -30.21
N ALA A 640 -6.40 26.95 -30.05
CA ALA A 640 -6.85 27.46 -28.77
C ALA A 640 -7.33 26.33 -27.83
N THR A 641 -8.07 25.35 -28.37
CA THR A 641 -8.54 24.18 -27.64
C THR A 641 -7.35 23.28 -27.24
N TYR A 642 -6.45 23.05 -28.20
CA TYR A 642 -5.24 22.28 -27.96
C TYR A 642 -4.39 22.88 -26.81
N GLN A 643 -4.12 24.18 -26.86
CA GLN A 643 -3.37 24.88 -25.83
C GLN A 643 -4.07 24.84 -24.45
N ASP A 644 -5.41 25.01 -24.43
CA ASP A 644 -6.17 24.89 -23.18
C ASP A 644 -6.10 23.47 -22.59
N TRP A 645 -6.20 22.44 -23.43
CA TRP A 645 -6.11 21.04 -22.98
C TRP A 645 -4.69 20.66 -22.54
N CYS A 646 -3.65 21.14 -23.20
CA CYS A 646 -2.26 20.98 -22.74
C CYS A 646 -2.05 21.60 -21.35
N ALA A 647 -2.63 22.77 -21.11
CA ALA A 647 -2.54 23.47 -19.83
C ALA A 647 -3.46 22.89 -18.75
N HIS A 648 -4.59 22.28 -19.16
CA HIS A 648 -5.65 21.79 -18.26
C HIS A 648 -6.15 20.39 -18.69
N PRO A 649 -5.35 19.32 -18.58
CA PRO A 649 -5.72 17.99 -19.07
C PRO A 649 -7.04 17.43 -18.50
N ALA A 650 -7.42 17.85 -17.29
CA ALA A 650 -8.72 17.48 -16.70
C ALA A 650 -9.93 18.01 -17.49
N LYS A 651 -9.80 19.17 -18.17
CA LYS A 651 -10.85 19.68 -19.07
C LYS A 651 -10.97 18.80 -20.31
N TRP A 652 -9.82 18.36 -20.87
CA TRP A 652 -9.82 17.40 -21.96
C TRP A 652 -10.53 16.10 -21.56
N GLN A 653 -10.20 15.52 -20.40
CA GLN A 653 -10.85 14.29 -19.95
C GLN A 653 -12.38 14.48 -19.83
N THR A 654 -12.81 15.63 -19.30
CA THR A 654 -14.25 15.96 -19.24
C THR A 654 -14.86 16.06 -20.63
N ALA A 655 -14.16 16.66 -21.60
CA ALA A 655 -14.60 16.75 -22.98
C ALA A 655 -14.67 15.36 -23.64
N LEU A 656 -13.66 14.50 -23.44
CA LEU A 656 -13.64 13.12 -23.94
C LEU A 656 -14.84 12.31 -23.45
N LEU A 657 -15.11 12.37 -22.15
CA LEU A 657 -16.21 11.62 -21.54
C LEU A 657 -17.61 12.08 -21.99
N ASN A 658 -17.71 13.25 -22.63
CA ASN A 658 -18.95 13.81 -23.17
C ASN A 658 -18.90 14.03 -24.70
N ASP A 659 -17.89 13.45 -25.37
CA ASP A 659 -17.76 13.59 -26.83
C ASP A 659 -18.89 12.88 -27.55
N ASP A 660 -19.34 13.47 -28.66
CA ASP A 660 -20.39 12.94 -29.52
C ASP A 660 -19.85 12.26 -30.79
N GLY A 661 -18.58 11.83 -30.75
CA GLY A 661 -17.91 11.14 -31.85
C GLY A 661 -17.03 12.04 -32.72
N GLN A 662 -16.63 13.22 -32.22
CA GLN A 662 -15.76 14.14 -32.97
C GLN A 662 -14.28 13.70 -32.88
N PHE A 663 -13.84 13.26 -31.69
CA PHE A 663 -12.46 12.84 -31.44
C PHE A 663 -12.34 11.51 -30.65
N SER A 664 -13.44 10.74 -30.59
CA SER A 664 -13.49 9.42 -29.95
C SER A 664 -14.58 8.53 -30.52
N ALA A 665 -14.56 7.25 -30.19
CA ALA A 665 -15.64 6.30 -30.47
C ALA A 665 -16.13 5.69 -29.16
N HIS A 666 -17.43 5.72 -28.92
CA HIS A 666 -18.10 5.31 -27.70
C HIS A 666 -18.97 4.08 -27.90
N PHE A 667 -18.83 3.09 -27.03
CA PHE A 667 -19.61 1.85 -27.03
C PHE A 667 -20.05 1.52 -25.61
N ALA A 668 -21.35 1.57 -25.32
CA ALA A 668 -21.89 1.27 -24.00
C ALA A 668 -22.71 -0.03 -24.02
N THR A 669 -22.75 -0.73 -22.90
CA THR A 669 -23.69 -1.84 -22.69
C THR A 669 -25.11 -1.30 -22.53
N GLU A 670 -26.11 -2.18 -22.62
CA GLU A 670 -27.40 -1.89 -21.98
C GLU A 670 -27.19 -1.67 -20.47
N VAL A 671 -28.16 -1.01 -19.83
CA VAL A 671 -28.17 -0.86 -18.37
C VAL A 671 -28.10 -2.24 -17.72
N MET A 672 -27.15 -2.44 -16.83
CA MET A 672 -26.92 -3.70 -16.16
C MET A 672 -28.13 -4.09 -15.29
N ALA A 673 -28.54 -5.34 -15.39
CA ALA A 673 -29.50 -5.95 -14.49
C ALA A 673 -28.75 -6.88 -13.53
N GLY A 674 -28.43 -6.38 -12.34
CA GLY A 674 -27.64 -7.05 -11.33
C GLY A 674 -26.17 -6.61 -11.28
N ASP A 675 -25.55 -6.83 -10.14
CA ASP A 675 -24.18 -6.40 -9.85
C ASP A 675 -23.13 -7.30 -10.53
N LEU A 676 -22.08 -6.70 -11.04
CA LEU A 676 -20.94 -7.39 -11.64
C LEU A 676 -19.63 -6.90 -10.99
N VAL A 677 -18.76 -7.81 -10.56
CA VAL A 677 -17.46 -7.46 -10.00
C VAL A 677 -16.38 -7.74 -11.05
N LEU A 678 -15.83 -6.67 -11.64
CA LEU A 678 -14.69 -6.74 -12.55
C LEU A 678 -13.42 -7.01 -11.75
N ARG A 679 -12.63 -8.02 -12.12
CA ARG A 679 -11.45 -8.45 -11.37
C ARG A 679 -10.38 -9.01 -12.30
N GLY A 680 -9.22 -8.39 -12.37
CA GLY A 680 -8.10 -8.81 -13.23
C GLY A 680 -7.88 -7.83 -14.38
N THR A 681 -7.23 -8.26 -15.44
CA THR A 681 -6.80 -7.41 -16.57
C THR A 681 -7.79 -7.49 -17.74
N PRO A 682 -8.56 -6.42 -18.02
CA PRO A 682 -9.36 -6.33 -19.23
C PRO A 682 -8.47 -6.33 -20.48
N GLN A 683 -8.95 -6.90 -21.59
CA GLN A 683 -8.24 -6.94 -22.86
C GLN A 683 -9.13 -6.48 -24.00
N LEU A 684 -8.65 -5.55 -24.81
CA LEU A 684 -9.31 -5.04 -26.01
C LEU A 684 -8.59 -5.58 -27.26
N THR A 685 -9.36 -6.06 -28.24
CA THR A 685 -8.87 -6.28 -29.62
C THR A 685 -9.71 -5.46 -30.57
N VAL A 686 -9.08 -4.77 -31.55
CA VAL A 686 -9.76 -3.90 -32.50
C VAL A 686 -8.92 -3.67 -33.75
N ASP A 687 -9.55 -3.54 -34.90
CA ASP A 687 -8.93 -3.09 -36.15
C ASP A 687 -9.01 -1.56 -36.26
N VAL A 688 -7.86 -0.95 -36.53
CA VAL A 688 -7.72 0.51 -36.64
C VAL A 688 -6.82 0.89 -37.80
N ALA A 689 -7.10 2.04 -38.40
CA ALA A 689 -6.25 2.70 -39.40
C ALA A 689 -6.14 4.19 -39.08
N THR A 690 -5.02 4.80 -39.49
CA THR A 690 -4.86 6.28 -39.51
C THR A 690 -4.32 6.75 -40.84
N ASN A 691 -4.61 7.99 -41.19
CA ASN A 691 -4.09 8.63 -42.43
C ASN A 691 -2.61 9.02 -42.37
N LEU A 692 -1.95 8.89 -41.21
CA LEU A 692 -0.52 9.10 -41.03
C LEU A 692 0.26 7.78 -41.12
N ASP A 693 1.57 7.84 -41.23
CA ASP A 693 2.46 6.69 -41.22
C ASP A 693 2.88 6.26 -39.80
N HIS A 694 2.24 6.82 -38.80
CA HIS A 694 2.39 6.55 -37.37
C HIS A 694 1.06 6.84 -36.67
N GLY A 695 0.90 6.33 -35.43
CA GLY A 695 -0.29 6.59 -34.62
C GLY A 695 -0.31 5.81 -33.33
N LEU A 696 -1.24 6.17 -32.47
CA LEU A 696 -1.50 5.51 -31.19
C LEU A 696 -3.00 5.30 -31.05
N LEU A 697 -3.38 4.27 -30.31
CA LEU A 697 -4.76 4.08 -29.85
C LEU A 697 -4.76 3.98 -28.33
N SER A 698 -5.68 4.73 -27.73
CA SER A 698 -5.97 4.70 -26.31
C SER A 698 -7.38 4.17 -26.08
N ALA A 699 -7.59 3.56 -24.93
CA ALA A 699 -8.89 3.08 -24.51
C ALA A 699 -9.15 3.41 -23.04
N TYR A 700 -10.36 3.89 -22.74
CA TYR A 700 -10.90 3.96 -21.38
C TYR A 700 -12.05 2.97 -21.22
N LEU A 701 -12.08 2.32 -20.06
CA LEU A 701 -13.23 1.56 -19.58
C LEU A 701 -13.89 2.37 -18.47
N VAL A 702 -15.18 2.68 -18.62
CA VAL A 702 -15.88 3.63 -17.77
C VAL A 702 -17.13 3.00 -17.18
N ASP A 703 -17.32 3.16 -15.89
CA ASP A 703 -18.58 2.92 -15.19
C ASP A 703 -19.46 4.17 -15.36
N ARG A 704 -20.56 4.03 -16.10
CA ARG A 704 -21.61 5.05 -16.32
C ARG A 704 -22.78 4.77 -15.40
N GLY A 705 -22.93 5.59 -14.39
CA GLY A 705 -24.05 5.52 -13.46
C GLY A 705 -23.89 6.55 -12.36
N THR A 706 -24.99 7.12 -11.92
CA THR A 706 -24.98 8.15 -10.87
C THR A 706 -24.81 7.50 -9.51
N ALA A 707 -23.66 7.64 -8.89
CA ALA A 707 -23.36 7.09 -7.56
C ALA A 707 -22.46 8.03 -6.75
N ARG A 708 -22.57 7.93 -5.41
CA ARG A 708 -21.58 8.53 -4.52
C ARG A 708 -20.37 7.58 -4.46
N ARG A 709 -19.23 8.08 -4.84
CA ARG A 709 -17.98 7.31 -4.91
C ARG A 709 -17.05 7.69 -3.77
N LEU A 710 -16.11 6.83 -3.45
CA LEU A 710 -15.08 7.11 -2.46
C LEU A 710 -14.23 8.32 -2.91
N THR A 711 -13.78 9.10 -1.94
CA THR A 711 -12.87 10.24 -2.17
C THR A 711 -11.58 9.74 -2.84
N LYS A 712 -10.98 10.54 -3.72
CA LYS A 712 -9.72 10.16 -4.39
C LYS A 712 -8.55 9.95 -3.42
N ASN A 713 -8.56 10.69 -2.31
CA ASN A 713 -7.57 10.59 -1.26
C ASN A 713 -8.26 10.36 0.09
N PRO A 714 -7.65 9.62 1.02
CA PRO A 714 -8.23 9.40 2.33
C PRO A 714 -8.35 10.73 3.10
N VAL A 715 -9.48 10.91 3.73
CA VAL A 715 -9.80 12.09 4.53
C VAL A 715 -9.11 11.98 5.89
N LEU A 716 -8.60 13.09 6.40
CA LEU A 716 -8.05 13.20 7.74
C LEU A 716 -9.20 13.13 8.77
N LEU A 717 -9.26 12.06 9.56
CA LEU A 717 -10.21 11.89 10.64
C LEU A 717 -9.68 12.46 11.97
N GLY A 718 -8.39 12.32 12.22
CA GLY A 718 -7.73 12.81 13.43
C GLY A 718 -6.25 13.09 13.21
N LYS A 719 -5.83 14.31 13.48
CA LYS A 719 -4.43 14.70 13.43
C LYS A 719 -3.68 14.15 14.64
N ASN A 720 -2.55 13.46 14.42
CA ASN A 720 -1.75 12.83 15.48
C ASN A 720 -2.60 11.91 16.39
N ALA A 721 -3.62 11.24 15.84
CA ALA A 721 -4.55 10.43 16.61
C ALA A 721 -4.06 8.99 16.87
N ILE A 722 -3.05 8.54 16.14
CA ILE A 722 -2.47 7.19 16.26
C ILE A 722 -1.12 7.30 16.96
N PRO A 723 -1.02 6.99 18.27
CA PRO A 723 0.26 6.92 18.96
C PRO A 723 1.02 5.65 18.58
N LEU A 724 2.32 5.75 18.32
CA LEU A 724 3.18 4.64 17.94
C LEU A 724 3.95 4.03 19.12
N GLY A 725 3.73 4.55 20.33
CA GLY A 725 4.34 4.13 21.58
C GLY A 725 4.14 5.16 22.68
N TYR A 726 4.65 4.89 23.89
CA TYR A 726 4.54 5.81 25.02
C TYR A 726 5.41 7.05 24.81
N GLN A 727 4.79 8.25 24.78
CA GLN A 727 5.47 9.52 24.52
C GLN A 727 6.43 9.46 23.32
N TRP A 728 6.01 8.77 22.28
CA TRP A 728 6.76 8.57 21.05
C TRP A 728 6.15 9.38 19.91
N LYS A 729 6.38 8.96 18.69
CA LYS A 729 5.80 9.55 17.48
C LYS A 729 4.31 9.24 17.36
N TYR A 730 3.66 9.97 16.47
CA TYR A 730 2.23 9.83 16.15
C TYR A 730 2.05 9.74 14.64
N ASP A 731 0.98 9.09 14.22
CA ASP A 731 0.45 9.14 12.85
C ASP A 731 -0.93 9.78 12.82
N ASP A 732 -1.34 10.26 11.66
CA ASP A 732 -2.66 10.81 11.42
C ASP A 732 -3.65 9.70 11.14
N LEU A 733 -4.81 9.70 11.79
CA LEU A 733 -5.91 8.77 11.47
C LEU A 733 -6.58 9.24 10.18
N ARG A 734 -6.70 8.34 9.21
CA ARG A 734 -7.28 8.60 7.89
C ARG A 734 -8.25 7.50 7.48
N GLU A 735 -9.16 7.84 6.54
CA GLU A 735 -10.04 6.86 5.91
C GLU A 735 -10.64 7.42 4.63
N PHE A 736 -11.04 6.55 3.69
CA PHE A 736 -11.89 6.96 2.58
C PHE A 736 -13.30 7.22 3.03
N LYS A 737 -13.91 8.25 2.46
CA LYS A 737 -15.31 8.61 2.69
C LYS A 737 -16.04 8.73 1.37
N LEU A 738 -17.33 8.47 1.36
CA LEU A 738 -18.14 8.74 0.18
C LEU A 738 -18.22 10.25 -0.06
N GLU A 739 -17.97 10.66 -1.31
CA GLU A 739 -18.14 12.04 -1.74
C GLU A 739 -19.56 12.55 -1.40
N LYS A 740 -19.69 13.82 -1.09
CA LYS A 740 -20.99 14.42 -0.75
C LYS A 740 -21.93 14.42 -1.94
N GLU A 741 -21.39 14.81 -3.09
CA GLU A 741 -22.14 14.88 -4.35
C GLU A 741 -21.89 13.60 -5.17
N PRO A 742 -22.91 13.02 -5.79
CA PRO A 742 -22.73 11.91 -6.70
C PRO A 742 -22.03 12.36 -7.98
N SER A 743 -21.39 11.43 -8.67
CA SER A 743 -20.87 11.61 -10.02
C SER A 743 -21.51 10.61 -10.98
N ASP A 744 -21.58 10.97 -12.26
CA ASP A 744 -22.28 10.17 -13.28
C ASP A 744 -21.37 9.16 -13.97
N TYR A 745 -20.09 9.16 -13.63
CA TYR A 745 -19.10 8.24 -14.22
C TYR A 745 -17.89 7.99 -13.29
N HIS A 746 -17.19 6.90 -13.57
CA HIS A 746 -15.85 6.60 -13.04
C HIS A 746 -15.02 5.87 -14.11
N VAL A 747 -13.83 6.37 -14.41
CA VAL A 747 -12.87 5.67 -15.28
C VAL A 747 -12.21 4.57 -14.46
N ILE A 748 -12.48 3.32 -14.80
CA ILE A 748 -12.07 2.16 -14.02
C ILE A 748 -10.80 1.48 -14.56
N SER A 749 -10.51 1.69 -15.85
CA SER A 749 -9.31 1.15 -16.48
C SER A 749 -8.96 1.93 -17.73
N TYR A 750 -7.71 1.84 -18.15
CA TYR A 750 -7.20 2.51 -19.35
C TYR A 750 -6.02 1.72 -19.94
N GLY A 751 -5.67 2.04 -21.18
CA GLY A 751 -4.48 1.50 -21.83
C GLY A 751 -4.14 2.25 -23.11
N HIS A 752 -2.86 2.16 -23.52
CA HIS A 752 -2.30 2.90 -24.67
C HIS A 752 -1.37 1.98 -25.48
N LEU A 753 -1.43 2.08 -26.80
CA LEU A 753 -0.58 1.30 -27.69
C LEU A 753 -0.21 2.10 -28.95
N ASN A 754 1.07 2.14 -29.28
CA ASN A 754 1.54 2.61 -30.55
C ASN A 754 1.24 1.57 -31.66
N LEU A 755 0.69 2.02 -32.78
CA LEU A 755 0.33 1.13 -33.90
C LEU A 755 1.52 0.34 -34.44
N GLN A 756 2.71 0.92 -34.39
CA GLN A 756 3.93 0.26 -34.83
C GLN A 756 4.51 -0.76 -33.83
N ASN A 757 4.05 -0.71 -32.55
CA ASN A 757 4.49 -1.66 -31.52
C ASN A 757 3.48 -2.78 -31.24
N ARG A 758 2.51 -3.01 -32.14
CA ARG A 758 1.45 -4.01 -31.97
C ARG A 758 1.93 -5.45 -31.77
N HIS A 759 3.12 -5.80 -32.27
CA HIS A 759 3.69 -7.14 -32.14
C HIS A 759 4.93 -7.19 -31.24
N SER A 760 5.66 -6.09 -31.10
CA SER A 760 6.88 -6.04 -30.29
C SER A 760 7.13 -4.64 -29.73
N LEU A 761 7.42 -4.58 -28.44
CA LEU A 761 7.81 -3.33 -27.79
C LEU A 761 9.22 -2.89 -28.18
N ALA A 762 10.11 -3.85 -28.55
CA ALA A 762 11.50 -3.57 -28.90
C ALA A 762 11.70 -3.27 -30.41
N LYS A 763 10.92 -3.94 -31.26
CA LYS A 763 11.07 -3.80 -32.71
C LYS A 763 9.75 -3.33 -33.32
N PRO A 764 9.65 -2.06 -33.72
CA PRO A 764 8.43 -1.55 -34.34
C PRO A 764 8.18 -2.23 -35.69
N ASP A 765 6.92 -2.41 -36.05
CA ASP A 765 6.51 -2.78 -37.38
C ASP A 765 6.55 -1.58 -38.32
N ASP A 766 6.75 -1.81 -39.60
CA ASP A 766 6.47 -0.79 -40.60
C ASP A 766 4.94 -0.54 -40.66
N TYR A 767 4.57 0.73 -40.81
CA TYR A 767 3.16 1.14 -40.89
C TYR A 767 2.99 2.15 -42.02
N GLN A 768 1.99 1.92 -42.88
CA GLN A 768 1.69 2.79 -44.01
C GLN A 768 0.38 3.56 -43.78
N PRO A 769 0.26 4.80 -44.27
CA PRO A 769 -0.98 5.58 -44.18
C PRO A 769 -2.19 4.81 -44.67
N ASN A 770 -3.25 4.81 -43.89
CA ASN A 770 -4.52 4.11 -44.15
C ASN A 770 -4.43 2.56 -44.13
N GLN A 771 -3.35 2.00 -43.68
CA GLN A 771 -3.24 0.56 -43.44
C GLN A 771 -4.09 0.17 -42.21
N THR A 772 -5.04 -0.73 -42.39
CA THR A 772 -5.75 -1.35 -41.28
C THR A 772 -4.87 -2.37 -40.57
N VAL A 773 -4.74 -2.25 -39.27
CA VAL A 773 -4.00 -3.18 -38.40
C VAL A 773 -4.85 -3.60 -37.21
N THR A 774 -4.68 -4.83 -36.77
CA THR A 774 -5.30 -5.35 -35.56
C THR A 774 -4.43 -5.02 -34.35
N LEU A 775 -5.00 -4.36 -33.37
CA LEU A 775 -4.38 -4.10 -32.07
C LEU A 775 -4.97 -5.03 -31.01
N THR A 776 -4.10 -5.54 -30.15
CA THR A 776 -4.52 -6.20 -28.90
C THR A 776 -3.90 -5.41 -27.74
N LEU A 777 -4.75 -4.75 -26.98
CA LEU A 777 -4.39 -3.80 -25.94
C LEU A 777 -4.84 -4.32 -24.56
N PRO A 778 -3.94 -4.73 -23.66
CA PRO A 778 -4.28 -4.93 -22.27
C PRO A 778 -4.56 -3.58 -21.60
N LEU A 779 -5.63 -3.51 -20.81
CA LEU A 779 -5.92 -2.34 -19.98
C LEU A 779 -5.34 -2.54 -18.59
N GLN A 780 -5.35 -1.50 -17.74
CA GLN A 780 -4.87 -1.63 -16.36
C GLN A 780 -5.72 -2.64 -15.58
N PRO A 781 -5.11 -3.47 -14.73
CA PRO A 781 -5.83 -4.42 -13.88
C PRO A 781 -6.79 -3.71 -12.93
N VAL A 782 -7.93 -4.33 -12.68
CA VAL A 782 -9.02 -3.74 -11.89
C VAL A 782 -9.49 -4.66 -10.77
N TYR A 783 -10.05 -4.06 -9.72
CA TYR A 783 -11.13 -4.59 -8.91
C TYR A 783 -12.18 -3.49 -8.81
N HIS A 784 -13.33 -3.70 -9.43
CA HIS A 784 -14.42 -2.71 -9.47
C HIS A 784 -15.77 -3.38 -9.45
N HIS A 785 -16.59 -3.00 -8.51
CA HIS A 785 -17.97 -3.43 -8.41
C HIS A 785 -18.83 -2.48 -9.24
N LEU A 786 -19.35 -2.96 -10.38
CA LEU A 786 -20.29 -2.27 -11.24
C LEU A 786 -21.71 -2.56 -10.75
N GLU A 787 -22.43 -1.52 -10.32
CA GLU A 787 -23.72 -1.65 -9.65
C GLU A 787 -24.88 -1.90 -10.62
N ASP A 788 -25.94 -2.52 -10.09
CA ASP A 788 -27.23 -2.61 -10.80
C ASP A 788 -27.71 -1.21 -11.25
N GLY A 789 -28.19 -1.13 -12.47
CA GLY A 789 -28.61 0.16 -13.05
C GLY A 789 -27.50 0.98 -13.70
N HIS A 790 -26.23 0.58 -13.61
CA HIS A 790 -25.12 1.21 -14.30
C HIS A 790 -24.89 0.60 -15.70
N GLN A 791 -24.05 1.24 -16.50
CA GLN A 791 -23.58 0.77 -17.80
C GLN A 791 -22.04 0.71 -17.81
N LEU A 792 -21.51 -0.26 -18.51
CA LEU A 792 -20.09 -0.28 -18.85
C LEU A 792 -19.91 0.36 -20.22
N GLU A 793 -18.99 1.34 -20.31
CA GLU A 793 -18.67 2.02 -21.56
C GLU A 793 -17.20 1.83 -21.93
N LEU A 794 -16.92 1.48 -23.18
CA LEU A 794 -15.62 1.50 -23.81
C LEU A 794 -15.51 2.75 -24.66
N ILE A 795 -14.49 3.58 -24.41
CA ILE A 795 -14.16 4.76 -25.19
C ILE A 795 -12.82 4.53 -25.89
N LEU A 796 -12.79 4.65 -27.21
CA LEU A 796 -11.58 4.57 -28.04
C LEU A 796 -11.23 5.96 -28.55
N PHE A 797 -9.98 6.37 -28.37
CA PHE A 797 -9.48 7.68 -28.79
C PHE A 797 -7.96 7.60 -29.07
N ALA A 798 -7.33 8.66 -29.51
CA ALA A 798 -5.90 8.66 -29.76
C ALA A 798 -5.11 9.30 -28.59
N THR A 799 -4.79 10.58 -28.64
CA THR A 799 -3.98 11.27 -27.64
C THR A 799 -4.64 11.34 -26.28
N ASP A 800 -3.96 10.81 -25.25
CA ASP A 800 -4.31 11.00 -23.84
C ASP A 800 -3.52 12.17 -23.25
N TYR A 801 -4.19 13.30 -23.02
CA TYR A 801 -3.53 14.51 -22.49
C TYR A 801 -3.06 14.37 -21.03
N LEU A 802 -3.49 13.33 -20.32
CA LEU A 802 -3.00 13.02 -18.98
C LEU A 802 -1.75 12.14 -18.99
N MET A 803 -1.63 11.27 -20.01
CA MET A 803 -0.65 10.17 -19.96
C MET A 803 0.35 10.21 -21.12
N THR A 804 -0.08 10.41 -22.38
CA THR A 804 0.80 10.26 -23.55
C THR A 804 1.46 11.57 -23.96
N VAL A 805 2.42 11.50 -24.92
CA VAL A 805 2.85 12.70 -25.64
C VAL A 805 1.68 13.33 -26.39
N ARG A 806 1.71 14.65 -26.53
CA ARG A 806 0.59 15.45 -27.02
C ARG A 806 0.97 16.15 -28.33
N GLY A 807 0.66 15.48 -29.44
CA GLY A 807 0.74 16.10 -30.76
C GLY A 807 -0.55 16.86 -31.10
N ASN A 808 -0.54 17.64 -32.15
CA ASN A 808 -1.74 18.23 -32.73
C ASN A 808 -1.71 18.11 -34.27
N GLU A 809 -1.28 16.97 -34.76
CA GLU A 809 -1.20 16.64 -36.17
C GLU A 809 -2.62 16.39 -36.72
N LYS A 810 -2.79 16.55 -38.01
CA LYS A 810 -4.08 16.29 -38.67
C LYS A 810 -4.33 14.81 -38.87
N ALA A 811 -4.36 14.08 -37.76
CA ALA A 811 -4.61 12.66 -37.71
C ALA A 811 -6.10 12.35 -37.73
N THR A 812 -6.49 11.41 -38.57
CA THR A 812 -7.84 10.85 -38.65
C THR A 812 -7.74 9.36 -38.44
N TYR A 813 -8.51 8.85 -37.49
CA TYR A 813 -8.56 7.42 -37.16
C TYR A 813 -9.84 6.80 -37.67
N THR A 814 -9.76 5.58 -38.18
CA THR A 814 -10.89 4.76 -38.60
C THR A 814 -10.89 3.46 -37.82
N ILE A 815 -11.96 3.17 -37.12
CA ILE A 815 -12.21 1.95 -36.36
C ILE A 815 -13.23 1.09 -37.09
N ASP A 816 -12.98 -0.22 -37.21
CA ASP A 816 -14.01 -1.18 -37.62
C ASP A 816 -14.75 -1.74 -36.37
N PRO A 817 -15.97 -1.28 -36.09
CA PRO A 817 -16.72 -1.73 -34.91
C PRO A 817 -16.98 -3.23 -34.89
N ALA A 818 -17.02 -3.91 -36.05
CA ALA A 818 -17.28 -5.35 -36.13
C ALA A 818 -16.11 -6.20 -35.58
N THR A 819 -14.93 -5.61 -35.47
CA THR A 819 -13.72 -6.25 -34.94
C THR A 819 -13.48 -6.00 -33.46
N VAL A 820 -14.26 -5.12 -32.83
CA VAL A 820 -14.11 -4.83 -31.40
C VAL A 820 -14.49 -6.06 -30.59
N GLU A 821 -13.51 -6.53 -29.82
CA GLU A 821 -13.67 -7.61 -28.84
C GLU A 821 -13.10 -7.12 -27.51
N LEU A 822 -13.96 -6.99 -26.50
CA LEU A 822 -13.56 -6.63 -25.14
C LEU A 822 -13.76 -7.84 -24.22
N ARG A 823 -12.65 -8.37 -23.69
CA ARG A 823 -12.65 -9.46 -22.70
C ARG A 823 -12.52 -8.89 -21.30
N LEU A 824 -13.42 -9.27 -20.41
CA LEU A 824 -13.50 -8.79 -19.04
C LEU A 824 -13.46 -9.97 -18.06
N PRO A 825 -12.39 -10.11 -17.25
CA PRO A 825 -12.39 -11.00 -16.12
C PRO A 825 -13.35 -10.47 -15.05
N ALA A 826 -14.26 -11.31 -14.54
CA ALA A 826 -15.27 -10.87 -13.59
C ALA A 826 -15.87 -12.03 -12.76
N ASP A 827 -16.63 -11.65 -11.73
CA ASP A 827 -17.52 -12.52 -10.98
C ASP A 827 -18.92 -11.87 -10.92
N PHE A 828 -19.98 -12.65 -10.75
CA PHE A 828 -21.26 -12.12 -10.29
C PHE A 828 -21.15 -11.83 -8.78
N ALA A 829 -21.74 -10.72 -8.34
CA ALA A 829 -21.75 -10.30 -6.94
C ALA A 829 -22.70 -11.15 -6.09
#